data_54f6135b6d80b27f93e15d5a3752e78f
#
_entry.id   54f6135b6d80b27f93e15d5a3752e78f
#
_cell.length_a   1.000
_cell.length_b   1.000
_cell.length_c   1.000
_cell.angle_alpha   90.00
_cell.angle_beta   90.00
_cell.angle_gamma   90.00
#
_symmetry.space_group_name_H-M   'P 1'
#
loop_
_entity.id
_entity.type
_entity.pdbx_description
1 polymer ?
#
loop_
_entity_poly.entity_id
_entity_poly.type
_entity_poly.pdbx_seq_one_letter_code
_entity_poly.pdbx_strand_id
1 'polypeptide(L)'
;MNLLQKNLWLLLFASLSAGNLAHADEYTGLSPFEKAELERLLELDFRDLGRVPIRSVLGYEIEYWRNPASVHVIRPDDVSLNGHVLMVDSFRNVAGMYVTRGVGYDDFVTMRNFSGSATEKFLTLVDGREVLQRMGGTINWTTEDIPLAILDRVEVIRGAGASIWGTNAVSGVVNVVTKHAASTQGNSVRLLAEHDGTFLGEYVHGGQISEDSYYRFWLRAQEYSEGELISGIPARDDGFARKAGFRYDKILGSDLDFTFAGGFATRRVEHVMDLSSRLLYPLDANFTSFVPVSIATSLGLPNLPDPAVDYPSWPSSIGFTFPTPIPRIDNYEDMPQDGSHLRAKLSGVTDNDLEWSLSGYAELYDTTLGHIGHSWERKEFDLDFKANRPISDSHHLAFGIAARHMSFDVNDVATDPWIFPTFDSSTGSLRTDIPILDYGDSPTKFDRFTGFIQDSIDLTDQVVLSMGAKFEDSDLSGSTVQPGARFSYSFDDRNIFWGAYSRAYRQPSLVEKYTKVSYARVWDPSNGIWVNTFFESASDLNDERMDAYELGWRMRTSADLLIELSLYHYDTKDAVFSGPPIYSTSDVETTGGELTFDYRASDTWHLKGGYSFSRGKKDGEIQVDFPESMANLSSHLKIRDNLIFSKNIYYTDDRIIPSAYNEIPIDDYLRLDLGLVWRPKDNWEIGLFGRDLLDPDHPENMYNDLDVEPGKVERTFLLSISKDF
;
A
#
# COMPACT_ATOMS: atom_id res chain seq x y z
N MET A 1 -19.10 -27.71 3.95
CA MET A 1 -18.82 -28.21 5.34
C MET A 1 -19.07 -27.01 6.25
N ASN A 2 -20.00 -27.12 7.23
CA ASN A 2 -20.56 -25.98 7.95
C ASN A 2 -19.52 -25.07 8.59
N LEU A 3 -19.72 -23.73 8.45
CA LEU A 3 -18.91 -22.66 9.05
C LEU A 3 -18.52 -22.91 10.52
N LEU A 4 -19.38 -23.56 11.29
CA LEU A 4 -19.14 -23.93 12.69
C LEU A 4 -18.00 -24.96 12.89
N GLN A 5 -17.72 -25.83 11.94
CA GLN A 5 -16.65 -26.82 12.06
C GLN A 5 -15.27 -26.25 11.67
N LYS A 6 -15.20 -25.26 10.77
CA LYS A 6 -13.92 -24.60 10.41
C LYS A 6 -13.38 -23.76 11.58
N ASN A 7 -14.25 -23.13 12.35
CA ASN A 7 -13.87 -22.24 13.44
C ASN A 7 -13.58 -22.95 14.77
N LEU A 8 -13.94 -24.24 14.91
CA LEU A 8 -13.72 -25.00 16.14
C LEU A 8 -12.22 -25.29 16.42
N TRP A 9 -11.40 -25.33 15.38
CA TRP A 9 -9.95 -25.53 15.53
C TRP A 9 -9.23 -24.32 16.13
N LEU A 10 -9.73 -23.09 15.87
CA LEU A 10 -9.18 -21.86 16.45
C LEU A 10 -9.53 -21.73 17.95
N LEU A 11 -10.69 -22.22 18.37
CA LEU A 11 -11.08 -22.24 19.78
C LEU A 11 -10.34 -23.29 20.60
N LEU A 12 -9.91 -24.39 19.99
CA LEU A 12 -9.10 -25.43 20.66
C LEU A 12 -7.66 -24.99 20.93
N PHE A 13 -7.08 -24.10 20.11
CA PHE A 13 -5.76 -23.53 20.38
C PHE A 13 -5.75 -22.54 21.55
N ALA A 14 -6.85 -21.83 21.77
CA ALA A 14 -6.98 -20.90 22.90
C ALA A 14 -7.11 -21.59 24.26
N SER A 15 -7.49 -22.90 24.31
CA SER A 15 -7.70 -23.65 25.56
C SER A 15 -6.46 -24.37 26.04
N LEU A 16 -5.40 -24.50 25.26
CA LEU A 16 -4.19 -25.25 25.61
C LEU A 16 -3.10 -24.46 26.36
N SER A 17 -3.26 -23.13 26.51
CA SER A 17 -2.27 -22.25 27.15
C SER A 17 -2.65 -21.76 28.58
N ALA A 18 -3.66 -22.33 29.20
CA ALA A 18 -4.05 -21.96 30.57
C ALA A 18 -3.15 -22.60 31.63
N GLY A 19 -1.92 -22.16 31.72
CA GLY A 19 -1.01 -22.61 32.77
C GLY A 19 0.30 -21.84 32.79
N ASN A 20 0.29 -20.71 33.43
CA ASN A 20 1.28 -20.14 34.35
C ASN A 20 1.12 -18.62 34.44
N LEU A 21 0.49 -18.18 35.53
CA LEU A 21 0.54 -16.81 36.01
C LEU A 21 1.91 -16.60 36.67
N ALA A 22 2.78 -15.81 36.06
CA ALA A 22 3.91 -15.21 36.74
C ALA A 22 3.82 -13.69 36.59
N HIS A 23 3.97 -13.01 37.72
CA HIS A 23 3.88 -11.55 37.87
C HIS A 23 4.91 -10.81 37.03
N ALA A 24 4.49 -9.72 36.41
CA ALA A 24 5.35 -8.71 35.81
C ALA A 24 5.98 -7.87 36.94
N ASP A 25 7.18 -8.23 37.36
CA ASP A 25 8.03 -7.37 38.16
C ASP A 25 9.21 -6.90 37.30
N GLU A 26 9.27 -5.55 37.18
CA GLU A 26 10.38 -4.69 36.74
C GLU A 26 11.17 -5.11 35.50
N TYR A 27 11.18 -4.22 34.53
CA TYR A 27 11.98 -4.20 33.28
C TYR A 27 13.50 -4.13 33.58
N THR A 28 14.11 -5.21 34.01
CA THR A 28 15.50 -5.27 34.49
C THR A 28 16.51 -5.70 33.43
N GLY A 29 16.27 -5.51 32.13
CA GLY A 29 17.19 -5.98 31.09
C GLY A 29 17.41 -5.00 29.94
N LEU A 30 16.79 -3.85 29.97
CA LEU A 30 16.95 -2.83 28.92
C LEU A 30 18.24 -2.02 29.16
N SER A 31 18.94 -1.68 28.09
CA SER A 31 20.04 -0.71 28.16
C SER A 31 19.53 0.63 28.74
N PRO A 32 20.38 1.47 29.33
CA PRO A 32 19.97 2.78 29.82
C PRO A 32 19.27 3.64 28.75
N PHE A 33 19.59 3.45 27.48
CA PHE A 33 18.97 4.11 26.34
C PHE A 33 17.56 3.54 26.09
N GLU A 34 17.39 2.24 26.07
CA GLU A 34 16.07 1.60 25.87
C GLU A 34 15.16 1.76 27.09
N LYS A 35 15.72 1.79 28.30
CA LYS A 35 14.96 2.16 29.51
C LYS A 35 14.47 3.59 29.42
N ALA A 36 15.31 4.51 29.04
CA ALA A 36 14.94 5.91 28.85
C ALA A 36 13.93 6.05 27.68
N GLU A 37 14.07 5.28 26.62
CA GLU A 37 13.14 5.26 25.51
C GLU A 37 11.81 4.58 25.87
N LEU A 38 11.83 3.47 26.60
CA LEU A 38 10.64 2.79 27.09
C LEU A 38 9.93 3.62 28.18
N GLU A 39 10.66 4.19 29.16
CA GLU A 39 10.11 5.12 30.15
C GLU A 39 9.53 6.36 29.45
N ARG A 40 10.22 6.90 28.45
CA ARG A 40 9.76 8.00 27.62
C ARG A 40 8.55 7.62 26.77
N LEU A 41 8.47 6.39 26.22
CA LEU A 41 7.32 5.90 25.45
C LEU A 41 6.14 5.52 26.35
N LEU A 42 6.40 5.03 27.56
CA LEU A 42 5.37 4.73 28.56
C LEU A 42 4.86 6.00 29.26
N GLU A 43 5.72 7.01 29.42
CA GLU A 43 5.36 8.35 29.91
C GLU A 43 4.71 9.22 28.81
N LEU A 44 4.79 8.83 27.53
CA LEU A 44 4.05 9.48 26.44
C LEU A 44 2.54 9.20 26.63
N ASP A 45 1.98 9.85 27.62
CA ASP A 45 0.57 10.17 27.63
C ASP A 45 0.23 10.85 26.29
N PHE A 46 -1.00 10.73 25.84
CA PHE A 46 -1.52 11.44 24.65
C PHE A 46 -1.11 12.92 24.56
N ARG A 47 -0.55 13.49 25.63
CA ARG A 47 -0.04 14.87 25.75
C ARG A 47 1.22 15.15 24.96
N ASP A 48 1.93 14.14 24.51
CA ASP A 48 3.28 14.29 23.96
C ASP A 48 3.42 13.94 22.48
N LEU A 49 2.35 14.05 21.67
CA LEU A 49 2.43 13.89 20.20
C LEU A 49 3.56 14.74 19.59
N GLY A 50 3.78 15.95 20.11
CA GLY A 50 4.87 16.81 19.63
C GLY A 50 6.28 16.31 19.95
N ARG A 51 6.43 15.29 20.79
CA ARG A 51 7.73 14.74 21.22
C ARG A 51 8.01 13.34 20.66
N VAL A 52 7.11 12.79 19.83
CA VAL A 52 7.39 11.51 19.15
C VAL A 52 8.63 11.66 18.30
N PRO A 53 9.67 10.84 18.53
CA PRO A 53 10.87 10.90 17.71
C PRO A 53 10.59 10.36 16.31
N ILE A 54 10.97 11.13 15.30
CA ILE A 54 10.85 10.75 13.88
C ILE A 54 12.26 10.66 13.29
N ARG A 55 12.65 9.51 12.80
CA ARG A 55 13.93 9.31 12.08
C ARG A 55 13.78 9.38 10.56
N SER A 56 12.57 9.22 10.08
CA SER A 56 12.29 9.00 8.66
C SER A 56 12.55 10.21 7.76
N VAL A 57 12.71 11.42 8.29
CA VAL A 57 12.85 12.65 7.49
C VAL A 57 14.29 13.13 7.35
N LEU A 58 15.08 13.06 8.42
CA LEU A 58 16.44 13.61 8.43
C LEU A 58 17.55 12.55 8.56
N GLY A 59 17.17 11.25 8.71
CA GLY A 59 18.13 10.16 8.91
C GLY A 59 18.67 10.05 10.33
N TYR A 60 18.31 10.98 11.21
CA TYR A 60 18.53 10.96 12.65
C TYR A 60 17.24 11.33 13.37
N GLU A 61 17.20 11.10 14.67
CA GLU A 61 16.01 11.31 15.48
C GLU A 61 15.75 12.81 15.72
N ILE A 62 14.55 13.27 15.35
CA ILE A 62 14.08 14.63 15.61
C ILE A 62 12.67 14.59 16.18
N GLU A 63 12.36 15.47 17.10
CA GLU A 63 10.99 15.62 17.59
C GLU A 63 10.03 15.95 16.44
N TYR A 64 8.86 15.29 16.42
CA TYR A 64 7.79 15.55 15.44
C TYR A 64 7.52 17.05 15.26
N TRP A 65 7.49 17.77 16.37
CA TRP A 65 7.27 19.21 16.40
C TRP A 65 8.27 20.00 15.53
N ARG A 66 9.55 19.65 15.55
CA ARG A 66 10.63 20.36 14.82
C ARG A 66 10.88 19.85 13.41
N ASN A 67 10.17 18.80 13.01
CA ASN A 67 10.42 18.13 11.75
C ASN A 67 10.05 19.02 10.55
N PRO A 68 10.97 19.29 9.58
CA PRO A 68 10.69 20.12 8.39
C PRO A 68 9.98 19.33 7.26
N ALA A 69 8.92 18.61 7.60
CA ALA A 69 8.10 17.87 6.65
C ALA A 69 6.67 17.71 7.19
N SER A 70 5.72 17.46 6.30
CA SER A 70 4.38 17.06 6.67
C SER A 70 4.38 15.57 7.03
N VAL A 71 4.16 15.25 8.31
CA VAL A 71 4.17 13.88 8.84
C VAL A 71 2.88 13.59 9.57
N HIS A 72 2.36 12.38 9.45
CA HIS A 72 1.26 11.88 10.27
C HIS A 72 1.69 10.58 10.93
N VAL A 73 1.39 10.42 12.22
CA VAL A 73 1.71 9.21 12.98
C VAL A 73 0.42 8.49 13.35
N ILE A 74 0.28 7.26 12.89
CA ILE A 74 -0.84 6.38 13.24
C ILE A 74 -0.35 5.43 14.34
N ARG A 75 -1.09 5.34 15.42
CA ARG A 75 -0.81 4.46 16.56
C ARG A 75 -1.80 3.29 16.60
N PRO A 76 -1.49 2.22 17.35
CA PRO A 76 -2.41 1.09 17.52
C PRO A 76 -3.81 1.50 17.98
N ASP A 77 -3.92 2.48 18.88
CA ASP A 77 -5.22 3.01 19.34
C ASP A 77 -6.01 3.69 18.21
N ASP A 78 -5.34 4.35 17.25
CA ASP A 78 -6.02 4.96 16.10
C ASP A 78 -6.65 3.89 15.19
N VAL A 79 -6.08 2.67 15.17
CA VAL A 79 -6.64 1.52 14.44
C VAL A 79 -7.77 0.86 15.21
N SER A 80 -7.55 0.56 16.51
CA SER A 80 -8.54 -0.19 17.31
C SER A 80 -9.79 0.61 17.63
N LEU A 81 -9.64 1.89 18.03
CA LEU A 81 -10.77 2.77 18.40
C LEU A 81 -11.64 3.13 17.20
N ASN A 82 -11.10 3.09 15.98
CA ASN A 82 -11.87 3.36 14.76
C ASN A 82 -12.48 2.10 14.13
N GLY A 83 -12.23 0.92 14.71
CA GLY A 83 -12.75 -0.35 14.19
C GLY A 83 -12.17 -0.74 12.84
N HIS A 84 -10.94 -0.33 12.57
CA HIS A 84 -10.24 -0.71 11.34
C HIS A 84 -9.83 -2.19 11.39
N VAL A 85 -10.09 -2.92 10.30
CA VAL A 85 -9.76 -4.35 10.17
C VAL A 85 -8.33 -4.51 9.69
N LEU A 86 -7.98 -3.75 8.66
CA LEU A 86 -6.65 -3.68 8.08
C LEU A 86 -5.97 -2.37 8.49
N MET A 87 -4.66 -2.39 8.56
CA MET A 87 -3.86 -1.18 8.81
C MET A 87 -4.13 -0.11 7.74
N VAL A 88 -4.30 -0.51 6.48
CA VAL A 88 -4.58 0.39 5.34
C VAL A 88 -5.85 1.21 5.53
N ASP A 89 -6.88 0.69 6.20
CA ASP A 89 -8.09 1.45 6.51
C ASP A 89 -7.79 2.73 7.31
N SER A 90 -6.74 2.71 8.15
CA SER A 90 -6.35 3.86 8.97
C SER A 90 -5.78 5.03 8.16
N PHE A 91 -5.35 4.79 6.92
CA PHE A 91 -4.85 5.86 6.03
C PHE A 91 -5.95 6.82 5.58
N ARG A 92 -7.23 6.43 5.68
CA ARG A 92 -8.37 7.33 5.47
C ARG A 92 -8.40 8.51 6.47
N ASN A 93 -7.72 8.36 7.61
CA ASN A 93 -7.56 9.43 8.61
C ASN A 93 -6.38 10.37 8.32
N VAL A 94 -5.63 10.13 7.25
CA VAL A 94 -4.47 10.94 6.86
C VAL A 94 -4.87 11.90 5.74
N ALA A 95 -4.81 13.19 5.98
CA ALA A 95 -5.11 14.20 4.95
C ALA A 95 -4.18 14.01 3.73
N GLY A 96 -4.74 14.08 2.53
CA GLY A 96 -4.03 13.89 1.28
C GLY A 96 -3.76 12.44 0.89
N MET A 97 -4.18 11.45 1.70
CA MET A 97 -4.21 10.05 1.29
C MET A 97 -5.63 9.64 0.87
N TYR A 98 -5.71 8.98 -0.26
CA TYR A 98 -6.94 8.41 -0.77
C TYR A 98 -6.83 6.89 -0.81
N VAL A 99 -7.73 6.23 -0.11
CA VAL A 99 -7.82 4.77 0.01
C VAL A 99 -9.09 4.30 -0.66
N THR A 100 -8.98 3.39 -1.59
CA THR A 100 -10.12 2.77 -2.27
C THR A 100 -10.05 1.27 -2.15
N ARG A 101 -11.20 0.63 -2.03
CA ARG A 101 -11.32 -0.82 -2.04
C ARG A 101 -11.79 -1.29 -3.40
N GLY A 102 -11.00 -2.17 -4.01
CA GLY A 102 -11.36 -2.89 -5.22
C GLY A 102 -12.02 -4.23 -4.92
N VAL A 103 -12.36 -4.96 -5.97
CA VAL A 103 -12.81 -6.34 -5.88
C VAL A 103 -11.65 -7.20 -5.36
N GLY A 104 -11.95 -8.23 -4.57
CA GLY A 104 -10.95 -9.15 -4.03
C GLY A 104 -10.15 -8.62 -2.86
N TYR A 105 -10.66 -7.61 -2.15
CA TYR A 105 -9.94 -6.95 -1.05
C TYR A 105 -8.57 -6.41 -1.46
N ASP A 106 -8.44 -5.98 -2.72
CA ASP A 106 -7.30 -5.24 -3.19
C ASP A 106 -7.52 -3.76 -2.90
N ASP A 107 -6.80 -3.26 -1.91
CA ASP A 107 -6.85 -1.86 -1.53
C ASP A 107 -5.81 -1.07 -2.34
N PHE A 108 -6.27 0.02 -2.96
CA PHE A 108 -5.39 0.97 -3.65
C PHE A 108 -5.24 2.22 -2.79
N VAL A 109 -4.00 2.64 -2.65
CA VAL A 109 -3.67 3.83 -1.88
C VAL A 109 -2.93 4.82 -2.77
N THR A 110 -3.39 6.06 -2.76
CA THR A 110 -2.69 7.15 -3.45
C THR A 110 -2.45 8.29 -2.48
N MET A 111 -1.48 9.14 -2.81
CA MET A 111 -1.10 10.28 -1.98
C MET A 111 -0.91 11.50 -2.86
N ARG A 112 -1.61 12.62 -2.55
CA ARG A 112 -1.46 13.94 -3.19
C ARG A 112 -1.69 13.94 -4.72
N ASN A 113 -2.78 13.29 -5.17
CA ASN A 113 -3.20 13.25 -6.58
C ASN A 113 -2.17 12.64 -7.54
N PHE A 114 -1.47 11.62 -7.09
CA PHE A 114 -0.71 10.77 -7.98
C PHE A 114 -1.53 9.51 -8.25
N SER A 115 -2.61 9.68 -9.03
CA SER A 115 -3.36 8.56 -9.57
C SER A 115 -2.72 8.14 -10.89
N GLY A 116 -2.80 6.93 -11.12
CA GLY A 116 -2.50 6.22 -12.34
C GLY A 116 -2.86 4.80 -12.02
N SER A 117 -3.44 4.09 -12.95
CA SER A 117 -3.81 2.70 -12.82
C SER A 117 -2.86 1.92 -11.91
N ALA A 118 -3.37 1.35 -10.85
CA ALA A 118 -2.77 0.26 -10.08
C ALA A 118 -1.30 0.45 -9.59
N THR A 119 -0.64 1.59 -9.80
CA THR A 119 0.75 1.80 -9.36
C THR A 119 0.85 2.84 -8.26
N GLU A 120 1.41 2.43 -7.13
CA GLU A 120 1.64 3.33 -6.00
C GLU A 120 2.92 4.13 -6.22
N LYS A 121 2.84 5.45 -5.99
CA LYS A 121 3.96 6.39 -6.21
C LYS A 121 4.59 6.86 -4.91
N PHE A 122 4.46 6.08 -3.87
CA PHE A 122 5.13 6.30 -2.59
C PHE A 122 5.83 5.02 -2.12
N LEU A 123 6.85 5.21 -1.32
CA LEU A 123 7.64 4.11 -0.79
C LEU A 123 7.01 3.58 0.50
N THR A 124 6.77 2.28 0.60
CA THR A 124 6.33 1.64 1.84
C THR A 124 7.39 0.70 2.39
N LEU A 125 7.62 0.82 3.69
CA LEU A 125 8.59 0.05 4.44
C LEU A 125 7.92 -0.62 5.64
N VAL A 126 8.29 -1.87 5.91
CA VAL A 126 7.96 -2.57 7.15
C VAL A 126 9.26 -2.94 7.85
N ASP A 127 9.55 -2.29 8.97
CA ASP A 127 10.84 -2.37 9.67
C ASP A 127 12.06 -2.16 8.76
N GLY A 128 11.94 -1.34 7.72
CA GLY A 128 12.99 -1.05 6.75
C GLY A 128 13.06 -1.98 5.54
N ARG A 129 12.24 -3.04 5.45
CA ARG A 129 12.06 -3.85 4.24
C ARG A 129 11.09 -3.11 3.30
N GLU A 130 11.51 -2.87 2.07
CA GLU A 130 10.64 -2.32 1.02
C GLU A 130 9.62 -3.39 0.57
N VAL A 131 8.34 -3.03 0.53
CA VAL A 131 7.26 -3.98 0.25
C VAL A 131 6.58 -3.78 -1.11
N LEU A 132 7.09 -2.84 -1.92
CA LEU A 132 6.58 -2.59 -3.27
C LEU A 132 6.81 -3.80 -4.18
N GLN A 133 5.76 -4.28 -4.82
CA GLN A 133 5.84 -5.34 -5.82
C GLN A 133 6.37 -4.76 -7.14
N ARG A 134 7.63 -5.02 -7.47
CA ARG A 134 8.30 -4.44 -8.64
C ARG A 134 7.71 -4.87 -9.98
N MET A 135 7.03 -6.02 -10.01
CA MET A 135 6.35 -6.48 -11.23
C MET A 135 5.23 -5.53 -11.63
N GLY A 136 4.27 -5.28 -10.75
CA GLY A 136 3.10 -4.43 -11.01
C GLY A 136 3.22 -2.99 -10.50
N GLY A 137 4.19 -2.69 -9.63
CA GLY A 137 4.29 -1.36 -8.98
C GLY A 137 3.26 -1.13 -7.86
N THR A 138 2.65 -2.20 -7.32
CA THR A 138 1.60 -2.17 -6.29
C THR A 138 2.12 -2.68 -4.95
N ILE A 139 1.34 -2.46 -3.89
CA ILE A 139 1.55 -3.07 -2.58
C ILE A 139 0.36 -3.98 -2.28
N ASN A 140 0.62 -5.22 -1.90
CA ASN A 140 -0.43 -6.07 -1.39
C ASN A 140 -0.61 -5.83 0.12
N TRP A 141 -1.49 -4.89 0.44
CA TRP A 141 -1.74 -4.47 1.82
C TRP A 141 -2.19 -5.62 2.72
N THR A 142 -2.90 -6.58 2.17
CA THR A 142 -3.36 -7.76 2.91
C THR A 142 -2.21 -8.67 3.34
N THR A 143 -1.22 -8.92 2.47
CA THR A 143 -0.05 -9.75 2.81
C THR A 143 0.95 -9.01 3.69
N GLU A 144 1.00 -7.68 3.63
CA GLU A 144 1.92 -6.85 4.42
C GLU A 144 1.35 -6.40 5.77
N ASP A 145 0.05 -6.58 6.01
CA ASP A 145 -0.58 -6.24 7.28
C ASP A 145 -0.07 -7.11 8.44
N ILE A 146 0.05 -6.55 9.63
CA ILE A 146 0.63 -7.17 10.82
C ILE A 146 -0.36 -7.17 12.00
N PRO A 147 -0.21 -8.06 13.00
CA PRO A 147 -1.03 -8.01 14.20
C PRO A 147 -0.91 -6.67 14.91
N LEU A 148 -2.05 -6.12 15.34
CA LEU A 148 -2.09 -4.82 16.01
C LEU A 148 -1.25 -4.77 17.29
N ALA A 149 -1.17 -5.88 18.03
CA ALA A 149 -0.40 -5.97 19.26
C ALA A 149 1.12 -5.74 19.07
N ILE A 150 1.64 -6.02 17.87
CA ILE A 150 3.06 -5.80 17.56
C ILE A 150 3.35 -4.48 16.86
N LEU A 151 2.34 -3.75 16.40
CA LEU A 151 2.49 -2.44 15.79
C LEU A 151 2.95 -1.43 16.87
N ASP A 152 4.03 -0.71 16.61
CA ASP A 152 4.43 0.45 17.40
C ASP A 152 3.77 1.70 16.84
N ARG A 153 4.01 2.00 15.57
CA ARG A 153 3.43 3.12 14.84
C ARG A 153 3.57 2.95 13.34
N VAL A 154 2.80 3.74 12.60
CA VAL A 154 3.01 3.99 11.18
C VAL A 154 3.33 5.47 11.00
N GLU A 155 4.48 5.77 10.41
CA GLU A 155 4.88 7.12 10.04
C GLU A 155 4.52 7.35 8.57
N VAL A 156 3.62 8.29 8.30
CA VAL A 156 3.26 8.72 6.94
C VAL A 156 3.88 10.07 6.67
N ILE A 157 4.93 10.09 5.87
CA ILE A 157 5.63 11.29 5.43
C ILE A 157 5.06 11.65 4.07
N ARG A 158 4.42 12.81 3.97
CA ARG A 158 3.83 13.31 2.72
C ARG A 158 4.79 14.25 2.04
N GLY A 159 4.94 14.08 0.74
CA GLY A 159 5.91 14.80 -0.07
C GLY A 159 7.19 14.04 -0.35
N ALA A 160 8.01 14.56 -1.27
CA ALA A 160 9.18 13.87 -1.75
C ALA A 160 10.22 13.59 -0.66
N GLY A 161 10.48 12.32 -0.38
CA GLY A 161 11.46 11.83 0.60
C GLY A 161 12.77 11.34 -0.02
N ALA A 162 12.97 11.55 -1.30
CA ALA A 162 13.94 10.82 -2.11
C ALA A 162 15.41 11.06 -1.73
N SER A 163 15.78 12.21 -1.15
CA SER A 163 17.16 12.50 -0.72
C SER A 163 17.70 11.53 0.34
N ILE A 164 16.82 10.86 1.08
CA ILE A 164 17.17 9.83 2.06
C ILE A 164 16.72 8.44 1.60
N TRP A 165 15.47 8.35 1.16
CA TRP A 165 14.83 7.06 0.85
C TRP A 165 15.11 6.57 -0.57
N GLY A 166 15.36 7.49 -1.54
CA GLY A 166 15.68 7.18 -2.93
C GLY A 166 14.46 7.00 -3.81
N THR A 167 14.69 6.27 -4.88
CA THR A 167 13.69 6.01 -5.92
C THR A 167 12.41 5.42 -5.35
N ASN A 168 11.26 5.83 -5.92
CA ASN A 168 9.88 5.54 -5.52
C ASN A 168 9.37 6.30 -4.29
N ALA A 169 10.20 7.05 -3.55
CA ALA A 169 9.72 7.98 -2.52
C ALA A 169 9.26 9.31 -3.15
N VAL A 170 8.33 9.24 -4.13
CA VAL A 170 7.90 10.38 -4.95
C VAL A 170 6.86 11.20 -4.23
N SER A 171 5.67 10.67 -4.01
CA SER A 171 4.60 11.39 -3.31
C SER A 171 4.72 11.27 -1.79
N GLY A 172 5.53 10.34 -1.27
CA GLY A 172 5.77 10.18 0.16
C GLY A 172 6.44 8.88 0.56
N VAL A 173 6.44 8.65 1.87
CA VAL A 173 6.93 7.41 2.49
C VAL A 173 5.96 6.96 3.58
N VAL A 174 5.61 5.68 3.57
CA VAL A 174 4.90 5.01 4.66
C VAL A 174 5.87 4.07 5.34
N ASN A 175 6.17 4.30 6.62
CA ASN A 175 7.11 3.51 7.39
C ASN A 175 6.39 2.83 8.57
N VAL A 176 6.19 1.53 8.46
CA VAL A 176 5.58 0.69 9.49
C VAL A 176 6.68 0.22 10.42
N VAL A 177 6.56 0.56 11.69
CA VAL A 177 7.53 0.22 12.74
C VAL A 177 6.88 -0.75 13.72
N THR A 178 7.54 -1.89 13.98
CA THR A 178 7.07 -2.86 14.97
C THR A 178 7.77 -2.66 16.31
N LYS A 179 7.05 -2.94 17.39
CA LYS A 179 7.59 -2.91 18.75
C LYS A 179 8.81 -3.82 18.89
N HIS A 180 9.74 -3.46 19.76
CA HIS A 180 10.79 -4.35 20.24
C HIS A 180 10.18 -5.58 20.94
N ALA A 181 10.82 -6.76 20.88
CA ALA A 181 10.28 -7.98 21.48
C ALA A 181 10.12 -7.88 23.00
N ALA A 182 10.94 -7.08 23.67
CA ALA A 182 10.81 -6.82 25.10
C ALA A 182 9.47 -6.17 25.49
N SER A 183 8.89 -5.37 24.58
CA SER A 183 7.61 -4.67 24.82
C SER A 183 6.38 -5.50 24.45
N THR A 184 6.56 -6.77 24.09
CA THR A 184 5.44 -7.66 23.67
C THR A 184 5.48 -8.98 24.44
N GLN A 185 5.79 -8.91 25.73
CA GLN A 185 5.86 -10.08 26.60
C GLN A 185 4.47 -10.58 27.00
N GLY A 186 4.33 -11.89 27.23
CA GLY A 186 3.04 -12.52 27.51
C GLY A 186 2.30 -12.96 26.26
N ASN A 187 0.99 -12.98 26.31
CA ASN A 187 0.14 -13.38 25.21
C ASN A 187 -0.87 -12.30 24.88
N SER A 188 -1.16 -12.13 23.60
CA SER A 188 -2.24 -11.28 23.12
C SER A 188 -3.08 -12.05 22.09
N VAL A 189 -4.39 -11.94 22.21
CA VAL A 189 -5.36 -12.51 21.26
C VAL A 189 -6.29 -11.37 20.82
N ARG A 190 -6.52 -11.25 19.51
CA ARG A 190 -7.56 -10.39 18.95
C ARG A 190 -8.41 -11.20 18.00
N LEU A 191 -9.72 -11.09 18.15
CA LEU A 191 -10.72 -11.69 17.27
C LEU A 191 -11.63 -10.57 16.76
N LEU A 192 -11.99 -10.64 15.49
CA LEU A 192 -12.89 -9.70 14.86
C LEU A 192 -13.81 -10.47 13.92
N ALA A 193 -15.08 -10.13 13.94
CA ALA A 193 -16.08 -10.70 13.04
C ALA A 193 -16.98 -9.61 12.49
N GLU A 194 -17.20 -9.63 11.18
CA GLU A 194 -18.14 -8.76 10.48
C GLU A 194 -19.46 -9.48 10.19
N HIS A 195 -20.50 -8.70 9.99
CA HIS A 195 -21.84 -9.27 9.79
C HIS A 195 -22.00 -10.03 8.47
N ASP A 196 -21.17 -9.72 7.48
CA ASP A 196 -21.09 -10.39 6.17
C ASP A 196 -20.42 -11.77 6.23
N GLY A 197 -19.72 -12.09 7.33
CA GLY A 197 -19.00 -13.34 7.55
C GLY A 197 -17.49 -13.19 7.48
N THR A 198 -16.96 -12.02 7.17
CA THR A 198 -15.53 -11.72 7.27
C THR A 198 -15.05 -11.92 8.71
N PHE A 199 -13.92 -12.61 8.87
CA PHE A 199 -13.36 -12.96 10.17
C PHE A 199 -11.85 -12.71 10.20
N LEU A 200 -11.36 -12.19 11.35
CA LEU A 200 -9.94 -12.01 11.62
C LEU A 200 -9.60 -12.60 13.00
N GLY A 201 -8.52 -13.37 13.07
CA GLY A 201 -7.91 -13.87 14.30
C GLY A 201 -6.42 -13.56 14.36
N GLU A 202 -5.97 -12.99 15.48
CA GLU A 202 -4.56 -12.70 15.75
C GLU A 202 -4.14 -13.33 17.07
N TYR A 203 -2.92 -13.85 17.10
CA TYR A 203 -2.26 -14.34 18.30
C TYR A 203 -0.81 -13.88 18.32
N VAL A 204 -0.38 -13.32 19.41
CA VAL A 204 1.01 -12.92 19.66
C VAL A 204 1.46 -13.54 20.97
N HIS A 205 2.67 -14.10 20.99
CA HIS A 205 3.34 -14.56 22.18
C HIS A 205 4.76 -14.02 22.24
N GLY A 206 5.12 -13.40 23.34
CA GLY A 206 6.46 -12.94 23.63
C GLY A 206 7.02 -13.54 24.91
N GLY A 207 8.34 -13.75 24.94
CA GLY A 207 9.06 -14.26 26.08
C GLY A 207 10.49 -13.76 26.15
N GLN A 208 11.08 -13.88 27.34
CA GLN A 208 12.47 -13.58 27.62
C GLN A 208 13.29 -14.87 27.65
N ILE A 209 14.45 -14.90 26.99
CA ILE A 209 15.37 -16.04 27.00
C ILE A 209 16.47 -15.82 28.04
N SER A 210 16.99 -14.59 28.12
CA SER A 210 17.98 -14.14 29.12
C SER A 210 17.74 -12.66 29.44
N GLU A 211 18.46 -12.09 30.38
CA GLU A 211 18.31 -10.67 30.79
C GLU A 211 18.43 -9.69 29.63
N ASP A 212 19.15 -10.07 28.57
CA ASP A 212 19.44 -9.27 27.39
C ASP A 212 18.80 -9.79 26.11
N SER A 213 17.94 -10.82 26.16
CA SER A 213 17.42 -11.50 24.97
C SER A 213 15.93 -11.76 25.06
N TYR A 214 15.22 -11.29 24.05
CA TYR A 214 13.77 -11.34 23.97
C TYR A 214 13.32 -11.93 22.63
N TYR A 215 12.16 -12.58 22.63
CA TYR A 215 11.57 -13.10 21.41
C TYR A 215 10.06 -12.86 21.40
N ARG A 216 9.50 -12.86 20.20
CA ARG A 216 8.07 -13.01 19.97
C ARG A 216 7.84 -13.82 18.71
N PHE A 217 6.70 -14.50 18.68
CA PHE A 217 6.12 -15.03 17.46
C PHE A 217 4.65 -14.61 17.39
N TRP A 218 4.11 -14.61 16.18
CA TRP A 218 2.74 -14.21 15.95
C TRP A 218 2.12 -14.99 14.79
N LEU A 219 0.79 -15.12 14.86
CA LEU A 219 -0.06 -15.69 13.84
C LEU A 219 -1.19 -14.72 13.53
N ARG A 220 -1.58 -14.64 12.28
CA ARG A 220 -2.76 -13.90 11.82
C ARG A 220 -3.47 -14.71 10.75
N ALA A 221 -4.78 -14.86 10.89
CA ALA A 221 -5.64 -15.55 9.96
C ALA A 221 -6.84 -14.67 9.64
N GLN A 222 -7.15 -14.49 8.38
CA GLN A 222 -8.27 -13.72 7.91
C GLN A 222 -9.03 -14.51 6.85
N GLU A 223 -10.35 -14.50 6.94
CA GLU A 223 -11.30 -14.99 5.94
C GLU A 223 -12.04 -13.77 5.38
N TYR A 224 -12.22 -13.71 4.09
CA TYR A 224 -12.96 -12.67 3.40
C TYR A 224 -14.25 -13.25 2.88
N SER A 225 -15.35 -12.53 3.08
CA SER A 225 -16.63 -12.86 2.48
C SER A 225 -16.72 -12.33 1.06
N GLU A 226 -17.54 -12.98 0.27
CA GLU A 226 -17.91 -12.53 -1.06
C GLU A 226 -18.61 -11.17 -1.02
N GLY A 227 -18.14 -10.24 -1.86
CA GLY A 227 -18.75 -8.92 -2.07
C GLY A 227 -19.79 -8.91 -3.19
N GLU A 228 -20.28 -7.72 -3.54
CA GLU A 228 -21.25 -7.51 -4.62
C GLU A 228 -20.72 -6.45 -5.59
N LEU A 229 -20.88 -6.67 -6.90
CA LEU A 229 -20.59 -5.68 -7.93
C LEU A 229 -21.68 -4.61 -8.01
N ILE A 230 -21.41 -3.46 -8.63
CA ILE A 230 -22.41 -2.38 -8.78
C ILE A 230 -23.66 -2.84 -9.54
N SER A 231 -23.54 -3.83 -10.41
CA SER A 231 -24.68 -4.46 -11.11
C SER A 231 -25.56 -5.33 -10.22
N GLY A 232 -25.17 -5.59 -8.96
CA GLY A 232 -25.88 -6.51 -8.06
C GLY A 232 -25.53 -7.98 -8.26
N ILE A 233 -24.45 -8.27 -9.00
CA ILE A 233 -23.95 -9.63 -9.20
C ILE A 233 -22.91 -9.94 -8.11
N PRO A 234 -22.88 -11.17 -7.54
CA PRO A 234 -21.84 -11.58 -6.61
C PRO A 234 -20.44 -11.39 -7.21
N ALA A 235 -19.53 -10.75 -6.46
CA ALA A 235 -18.17 -10.48 -6.94
C ALA A 235 -17.29 -11.72 -6.97
N ARG A 236 -17.67 -12.79 -6.27
CA ARG A 236 -16.94 -14.05 -6.09
C ARG A 236 -15.48 -13.84 -5.68
N ASP A 237 -15.29 -12.89 -4.82
CA ASP A 237 -14.00 -12.44 -4.34
C ASP A 237 -13.72 -12.89 -2.90
N ASP A 238 -14.39 -13.95 -2.47
CA ASP A 238 -14.10 -14.59 -1.20
C ASP A 238 -12.72 -15.24 -1.19
N GLY A 239 -12.15 -15.35 -0.01
CA GLY A 239 -10.82 -15.89 0.11
C GLY A 239 -10.27 -15.87 1.52
N PHE A 240 -8.96 -16.06 1.61
CA PHE A 240 -8.28 -16.02 2.90
C PHE A 240 -6.84 -15.47 2.82
N ALA A 241 -6.37 -14.98 3.96
CA ALA A 241 -4.95 -14.73 4.20
C ALA A 241 -4.50 -15.41 5.50
N ARG A 242 -3.33 -16.05 5.48
CA ARG A 242 -2.69 -16.68 6.62
C ARG A 242 -1.28 -16.19 6.74
N LYS A 243 -0.90 -15.74 7.92
CA LYS A 243 0.42 -15.16 8.15
C LYS A 243 1.00 -15.64 9.46
N ALA A 244 2.31 -15.77 9.48
CA ALA A 244 3.07 -16.06 10.67
C ALA A 244 4.39 -15.30 10.65
N GLY A 245 4.88 -14.93 11.80
CA GLY A 245 6.17 -14.28 11.88
C GLY A 245 6.80 -14.38 13.25
N PHE A 246 8.06 -14.03 13.31
CA PHE A 246 8.85 -14.02 14.53
C PHE A 246 9.80 -12.83 14.58
N ARG A 247 10.21 -12.46 15.78
CA ARG A 247 11.29 -11.51 16.03
C ARG A 247 12.08 -11.95 17.25
N TYR A 248 13.39 -11.81 17.16
CA TYR A 248 14.35 -12.00 18.24
C TYR A 248 15.20 -10.75 18.34
N ASP A 249 15.25 -10.17 19.54
CA ASP A 249 16.08 -9.01 19.84
C ASP A 249 17.07 -9.38 20.94
N LYS A 250 18.32 -8.96 20.77
CA LYS A 250 19.39 -9.21 21.72
C LYS A 250 20.27 -7.97 21.90
N ILE A 251 20.44 -7.55 23.15
CA ILE A 251 21.40 -6.52 23.54
C ILE A 251 22.78 -7.18 23.66
N LEU A 252 23.77 -6.67 22.92
CA LEU A 252 25.13 -7.19 22.86
C LEU A 252 26.08 -6.20 23.57
N GLY A 253 26.17 -6.29 24.91
CA GLY A 253 26.93 -5.35 25.72
C GLY A 253 26.16 -4.05 25.99
N SER A 254 26.86 -2.91 26.10
CA SER A 254 26.23 -1.62 26.44
C SER A 254 25.69 -0.85 25.24
N ASP A 255 26.21 -1.11 24.02
CA ASP A 255 26.07 -0.17 22.90
C ASP A 255 25.72 -0.83 21.57
N LEU A 256 25.39 -2.12 21.58
CA LEU A 256 25.04 -2.88 20.39
C LEU A 256 23.70 -3.61 20.54
N ASP A 257 22.83 -3.45 19.55
CA ASP A 257 21.56 -4.15 19.46
C ASP A 257 21.53 -5.04 18.21
N PHE A 258 21.09 -6.29 18.38
CA PHE A 258 20.88 -7.22 17.29
C PHE A 258 19.40 -7.61 17.20
N THR A 259 18.84 -7.47 16.03
CA THR A 259 17.48 -7.93 15.69
C THR A 259 17.56 -9.00 14.61
N PHE A 260 16.83 -10.09 14.79
CA PHE A 260 16.57 -11.09 13.76
C PHE A 260 15.07 -11.35 13.67
N ALA A 261 14.49 -11.18 12.48
CA ALA A 261 13.06 -11.31 12.27
C ALA A 261 12.75 -11.98 10.94
N GLY A 262 11.56 -12.53 10.83
CA GLY A 262 11.10 -13.11 9.58
C GLY A 262 9.61 -13.38 9.61
N GLY A 263 9.05 -13.66 8.43
CA GLY A 263 7.64 -13.93 8.28
C GLY A 263 7.34 -14.71 7.01
N PHE A 264 6.15 -15.28 7.03
CA PHE A 264 5.52 -15.96 5.92
C PHE A 264 4.10 -15.45 5.78
N ALA A 265 3.65 -15.24 4.56
CA ALA A 265 2.28 -14.89 4.22
C ALA A 265 1.80 -15.74 3.05
N THR A 266 0.58 -16.22 3.12
CA THR A 266 -0.13 -16.84 1.99
C THR A 266 -1.50 -16.21 1.87
N ARG A 267 -1.89 -15.87 0.66
CA ARG A 267 -3.20 -15.32 0.32
C ARG A 267 -3.78 -16.11 -0.83
N ARG A 268 -5.07 -16.36 -0.78
CA ARG A 268 -5.88 -16.90 -1.87
C ARG A 268 -7.14 -16.08 -1.93
N VAL A 269 -7.40 -15.49 -3.05
CA VAL A 269 -8.63 -14.75 -3.32
C VAL A 269 -9.06 -15.11 -4.72
N GLU A 270 -10.33 -15.44 -4.90
CA GLU A 270 -10.92 -15.56 -6.22
C GLU A 270 -11.08 -14.17 -6.82
N HIS A 271 -10.95 -14.03 -8.10
CA HIS A 271 -11.12 -12.79 -8.81
C HIS A 271 -12.01 -12.98 -10.02
N VAL A 272 -13.02 -12.11 -10.15
CA VAL A 272 -13.90 -12.09 -11.32
C VAL A 272 -13.37 -11.10 -12.34
N MET A 273 -13.11 -11.57 -13.54
CA MET A 273 -12.81 -10.72 -14.67
C MET A 273 -13.90 -10.85 -15.72
N ASP A 274 -14.47 -9.73 -16.15
CA ASP A 274 -15.35 -9.71 -17.30
C ASP A 274 -14.51 -9.75 -18.59
N LEU A 275 -14.45 -10.93 -19.20
CA LEU A 275 -13.73 -11.15 -20.46
C LEU A 275 -14.54 -10.78 -21.69
N SER A 276 -15.78 -10.33 -21.53
CA SER A 276 -16.63 -9.92 -22.67
C SER A 276 -16.02 -8.75 -23.44
N SER A 277 -15.28 -7.86 -22.74
CA SER A 277 -14.55 -6.75 -23.35
C SER A 277 -13.44 -7.19 -24.29
N ARG A 278 -12.91 -8.39 -24.12
CA ARG A 278 -11.82 -8.96 -24.93
C ARG A 278 -12.32 -9.74 -26.15
N LEU A 279 -13.61 -9.96 -26.26
CA LEU A 279 -14.19 -10.54 -27.47
C LEU A 279 -13.99 -9.58 -28.63
N LEU A 280 -13.55 -10.11 -29.76
CA LEU A 280 -13.28 -9.33 -30.95
C LEU A 280 -14.55 -9.19 -31.80
N TYR A 281 -14.90 -7.97 -32.15
CA TYR A 281 -16.00 -7.66 -33.07
C TYR A 281 -15.46 -7.56 -34.49
N PRO A 282 -15.99 -8.32 -35.46
CA PRO A 282 -15.55 -8.19 -36.85
C PRO A 282 -16.05 -6.88 -37.46
N LEU A 283 -15.13 -6.10 -38.03
CA LEU A 283 -15.42 -4.82 -38.69
C LEU A 283 -15.88 -5.01 -40.14
N ASP A 284 -15.67 -6.17 -40.72
CA ASP A 284 -16.03 -6.44 -42.10
C ASP A 284 -16.58 -7.86 -42.30
N ALA A 285 -17.37 -8.05 -43.35
CA ALA A 285 -18.04 -9.31 -43.66
C ALA A 285 -17.06 -10.44 -44.04
N ASN A 286 -15.80 -10.15 -44.31
CA ASN A 286 -14.77 -11.12 -44.63
C ASN A 286 -13.93 -11.54 -43.43
N PHE A 287 -14.19 -10.95 -42.23
CA PHE A 287 -13.43 -11.20 -40.98
C PHE A 287 -11.95 -10.90 -41.12
N THR A 288 -11.61 -9.85 -41.90
CA THR A 288 -10.22 -9.44 -42.12
C THR A 288 -9.76 -8.39 -41.08
N SER A 289 -10.70 -7.77 -40.35
CA SER A 289 -10.44 -6.77 -39.34
C SER A 289 -11.36 -6.97 -38.12
N PHE A 290 -10.83 -6.79 -36.94
CA PHE A 290 -11.54 -6.96 -35.68
C PHE A 290 -11.23 -5.78 -34.73
N VAL A 291 -12.19 -5.45 -33.86
CA VAL A 291 -11.98 -4.57 -32.71
C VAL A 291 -12.54 -5.26 -31.46
N PRO A 292 -12.05 -4.96 -30.27
CA PRO A 292 -12.69 -5.41 -29.03
C PRO A 292 -14.17 -5.01 -28.98
N VAL A 293 -15.01 -5.90 -28.46
CA VAL A 293 -16.46 -5.67 -28.37
C VAL A 293 -16.79 -4.41 -27.60
N SER A 294 -16.02 -4.11 -26.54
CA SER A 294 -16.12 -2.90 -25.77
C SER A 294 -15.90 -1.63 -26.63
N ILE A 295 -14.90 -1.63 -27.52
CA ILE A 295 -14.67 -0.54 -28.47
C ILE A 295 -15.82 -0.44 -29.48
N ALA A 296 -16.28 -1.57 -29.99
CA ALA A 296 -17.43 -1.60 -30.90
C ALA A 296 -18.68 -1.00 -30.26
N THR A 297 -18.92 -1.31 -28.99
CA THR A 297 -20.01 -0.73 -28.19
C THR A 297 -19.85 0.77 -28.00
N SER A 298 -18.66 1.25 -27.62
CA SER A 298 -18.38 2.67 -27.43
C SER A 298 -18.49 3.50 -28.73
N LEU A 299 -18.21 2.87 -29.87
CA LEU A 299 -18.39 3.49 -31.19
C LEU A 299 -19.86 3.47 -31.67
N GLY A 300 -20.79 2.95 -30.85
CA GLY A 300 -22.20 2.83 -31.21
C GLY A 300 -22.45 1.88 -32.38
N LEU A 301 -21.55 0.93 -32.61
CA LEU A 301 -21.77 -0.11 -33.60
C LEU A 301 -23.00 -0.93 -33.20
N PRO A 302 -23.84 -1.35 -34.16
CA PRO A 302 -25.05 -2.09 -33.84
C PRO A 302 -24.70 -3.37 -33.08
N ASN A 303 -25.64 -3.83 -32.24
CA ASN A 303 -25.53 -5.10 -31.53
C ASN A 303 -24.81 -6.14 -32.35
N LEU A 304 -23.88 -6.86 -31.72
CA LEU A 304 -23.07 -7.90 -32.37
C LEU A 304 -23.90 -8.63 -33.43
N PRO A 305 -23.43 -8.67 -34.68
CA PRO A 305 -24.17 -9.38 -35.72
C PRO A 305 -24.38 -10.81 -35.26
N ASP A 306 -25.60 -11.33 -35.42
CA ASP A 306 -25.84 -12.76 -35.28
C ASP A 306 -25.07 -13.48 -36.40
N PRO A 307 -24.01 -14.25 -36.09
CA PRO A 307 -23.22 -14.90 -37.13
C PRO A 307 -24.06 -15.74 -38.08
N ALA A 308 -25.19 -16.28 -37.62
CA ALA A 308 -26.09 -17.08 -38.43
C ALA A 308 -26.96 -16.25 -39.36
N VAL A 309 -27.28 -15.00 -39.02
CA VAL A 309 -28.18 -14.12 -39.74
C VAL A 309 -27.42 -13.08 -40.57
N ASP A 310 -26.40 -12.44 -39.95
CA ASP A 310 -25.70 -11.32 -40.55
C ASP A 310 -24.50 -11.77 -41.41
N TYR A 311 -23.96 -12.96 -41.15
CA TYR A 311 -22.84 -13.54 -41.89
C TYR A 311 -23.12 -15.00 -42.29
N PRO A 312 -24.03 -15.25 -43.22
CA PRO A 312 -24.40 -16.62 -43.66
C PRO A 312 -23.25 -17.39 -44.31
N SER A 313 -22.13 -16.72 -44.63
CA SER A 313 -20.89 -17.32 -45.13
C SER A 313 -19.89 -17.72 -44.07
N TRP A 314 -20.22 -17.58 -42.76
CA TRP A 314 -19.37 -18.07 -41.68
C TRP A 314 -19.13 -19.57 -41.89
N PRO A 315 -17.86 -20.01 -41.95
CA PRO A 315 -17.61 -21.42 -42.19
C PRO A 315 -18.16 -22.24 -41.04
N SER A 316 -19.26 -22.95 -41.27
CA SER A 316 -19.82 -23.91 -40.31
C SER A 316 -18.82 -24.99 -39.88
N SER A 317 -17.68 -25.09 -40.58
CA SER A 317 -16.56 -25.98 -40.26
C SER A 317 -15.75 -25.58 -39.03
N ILE A 318 -15.89 -24.33 -38.52
CA ILE A 318 -15.16 -23.88 -37.32
C ILE A 318 -15.90 -24.28 -36.03
N GLY A 319 -17.18 -24.68 -36.11
CA GLY A 319 -17.93 -25.20 -34.97
C GLY A 319 -18.29 -24.18 -33.89
N PHE A 320 -17.99 -22.89 -34.13
CA PHE A 320 -18.29 -21.82 -33.21
C PHE A 320 -19.62 -21.15 -33.55
N THR A 321 -20.62 -21.35 -32.73
CA THR A 321 -21.78 -20.46 -32.63
C THR A 321 -21.53 -19.53 -31.45
N PHE A 322 -21.31 -18.24 -31.73
CA PHE A 322 -21.39 -17.26 -30.65
C PHE A 322 -22.82 -17.25 -30.09
N PRO A 323 -23.02 -17.52 -28.81
CA PRO A 323 -24.34 -17.36 -28.22
C PRO A 323 -24.75 -15.87 -28.31
N THR A 324 -25.94 -15.59 -28.75
CA THR A 324 -26.55 -14.26 -28.77
C THR A 324 -27.61 -14.17 -27.67
N PRO A 325 -27.57 -13.25 -26.73
CA PRO A 325 -26.49 -12.26 -26.46
C PRO A 325 -25.20 -12.96 -26.04
N ILE A 326 -24.05 -12.35 -26.30
CA ILE A 326 -22.78 -12.88 -25.79
C ILE A 326 -22.92 -12.90 -24.26
N PRO A 327 -22.86 -14.08 -23.64
CA PRO A 327 -22.94 -14.12 -22.19
C PRO A 327 -21.72 -13.39 -21.62
N ARG A 328 -21.90 -12.68 -20.53
CA ARG A 328 -20.80 -12.25 -19.71
C ARG A 328 -19.95 -13.47 -19.40
N ILE A 329 -18.69 -13.45 -19.84
CA ILE A 329 -17.75 -14.53 -19.56
C ILE A 329 -16.99 -14.12 -18.31
N ASP A 330 -17.50 -14.57 -17.19
CA ASP A 330 -16.81 -14.41 -15.91
C ASP A 330 -15.78 -15.54 -15.80
N ASN A 331 -14.52 -15.18 -15.73
CA ASN A 331 -13.46 -16.12 -15.38
C ASN A 331 -13.20 -16.01 -13.88
N TYR A 332 -13.23 -17.15 -13.20
CA TYR A 332 -13.06 -17.28 -11.76
C TYR A 332 -11.78 -18.06 -11.54
N GLU A 333 -10.76 -17.38 -11.05
CA GLU A 333 -9.50 -18.04 -10.74
C GLU A 333 -8.98 -17.64 -9.38
N ASP A 334 -8.50 -18.63 -8.63
CA ASP A 334 -7.68 -18.39 -7.46
C ASP A 334 -6.41 -17.66 -7.84
N MET A 335 -6.14 -16.53 -7.20
CA MET A 335 -4.86 -15.82 -7.29
C MET A 335 -3.99 -16.14 -6.08
N PRO A 336 -3.19 -17.20 -6.12
CA PRO A 336 -2.29 -17.53 -5.04
C PRO A 336 -1.17 -16.50 -4.94
N GLN A 337 -0.90 -16.05 -3.72
CA GLN A 337 0.21 -15.16 -3.40
C GLN A 337 0.90 -15.70 -2.17
N ASP A 338 2.15 -16.08 -2.31
CA ASP A 338 2.97 -16.64 -1.23
C ASP A 338 4.23 -15.78 -1.06
N GLY A 339 4.46 -15.29 0.15
CA GLY A 339 5.62 -14.48 0.48
C GLY A 339 6.34 -14.98 1.71
N SER A 340 7.65 -14.91 1.72
CA SER A 340 8.46 -15.17 2.90
C SER A 340 9.67 -14.26 2.94
N HIS A 341 10.07 -13.82 4.13
CA HIS A 341 11.24 -12.99 4.30
C HIS A 341 12.01 -13.32 5.58
N LEU A 342 13.30 -13.04 5.55
CA LEU A 342 14.18 -13.02 6.71
C LEU A 342 14.93 -11.69 6.73
N ARG A 343 15.10 -11.11 7.90
CA ARG A 343 15.79 -9.85 8.10
C ARG A 343 16.72 -9.94 9.32
N ALA A 344 17.90 -9.35 9.20
CA ALA A 344 18.82 -9.13 10.31
C ALA A 344 19.21 -7.66 10.37
N LYS A 345 19.35 -7.11 11.58
CA LYS A 345 19.84 -5.76 11.82
C LYS A 345 20.82 -5.79 13.00
N LEU A 346 21.95 -5.13 12.82
CA LEU A 346 22.88 -4.80 13.89
C LEU A 346 22.98 -3.28 13.96
N SER A 347 22.81 -2.69 15.13
CA SER A 347 22.92 -1.25 15.32
C SER A 347 23.64 -0.93 16.60
N GLY A 348 24.27 0.23 16.65
CA GLY A 348 25.00 0.64 17.84
C GLY A 348 25.48 2.07 17.78
N VAL A 349 26.06 2.49 18.90
CA VAL A 349 26.68 3.82 19.08
C VAL A 349 28.15 3.59 19.42
N THR A 350 29.05 4.33 18.79
CA THR A 350 30.49 4.27 19.11
C THR A 350 30.85 5.33 20.18
N ASP A 351 32.04 5.20 20.78
CA ASP A 351 32.58 6.18 21.75
C ASP A 351 32.66 7.63 21.22
N ASN A 352 32.54 7.82 19.90
CA ASN A 352 32.60 9.12 19.24
C ASN A 352 31.21 9.60 18.78
N ASP A 353 30.14 9.14 19.41
CA ASP A 353 28.74 9.48 19.10
C ASP A 353 28.32 9.18 17.63
N LEU A 354 29.00 8.22 16.98
CA LEU A 354 28.54 7.71 15.69
C LEU A 354 27.46 6.66 15.94
N GLU A 355 26.22 7.01 15.67
CA GLU A 355 25.15 6.05 15.58
C GLU A 355 25.22 5.35 14.21
N TRP A 356 25.15 4.04 14.20
CA TRP A 356 25.21 3.27 12.95
C TRP A 356 24.26 2.07 12.96
N SER A 357 23.87 1.64 11.79
CA SER A 357 23.13 0.40 11.60
C SER A 357 23.55 -0.31 10.32
N LEU A 358 23.64 -1.63 10.40
CA LEU A 358 23.78 -2.53 9.25
C LEU A 358 22.57 -3.44 9.25
N SER A 359 21.78 -3.39 8.20
CA SER A 359 20.62 -4.25 8.05
C SER A 359 20.62 -4.93 6.69
N GLY A 360 20.07 -6.13 6.64
CA GLY A 360 19.86 -6.84 5.39
C GLY A 360 18.62 -7.70 5.47
N TYR A 361 18.03 -7.95 4.31
CA TYR A 361 16.92 -8.91 4.21
C TYR A 361 17.02 -9.76 2.95
N ALA A 362 16.39 -10.93 3.03
CA ALA A 362 16.13 -11.82 1.91
C ALA A 362 14.63 -12.05 1.81
N GLU A 363 14.08 -11.98 0.62
CA GLU A 363 12.66 -12.18 0.35
C GLU A 363 12.46 -13.15 -0.82
N LEU A 364 11.47 -14.02 -0.67
CA LEU A 364 10.92 -14.86 -1.72
C LEU A 364 9.43 -14.53 -1.85
N TYR A 365 8.99 -14.29 -3.07
CA TYR A 365 7.60 -14.01 -3.37
C TYR A 365 7.19 -14.77 -4.62
N ASP A 366 6.07 -15.47 -4.54
CA ASP A 366 5.47 -16.23 -5.63
C ASP A 366 4.01 -15.81 -5.80
N THR A 367 3.58 -15.63 -7.05
CA THR A 367 2.18 -15.37 -7.36
C THR A 367 1.81 -15.92 -8.72
N THR A 368 0.56 -16.29 -8.85
CA THR A 368 -0.03 -16.70 -10.12
C THR A 368 -1.22 -15.81 -10.43
N LEU A 369 -1.24 -15.28 -11.64
CA LEU A 369 -2.36 -14.59 -12.23
C LEU A 369 -2.82 -15.43 -13.43
N GLY A 370 -3.59 -16.48 -13.14
CA GLY A 370 -4.00 -17.47 -14.12
C GLY A 370 -4.80 -16.87 -15.26
N HIS A 371 -5.65 -15.87 -14.96
CA HIS A 371 -6.47 -15.16 -15.94
C HIS A 371 -5.66 -14.43 -17.04
N ILE A 372 -4.42 -14.05 -16.75
CA ILE A 372 -3.50 -13.48 -17.74
C ILE A 372 -2.45 -14.46 -18.23
N GLY A 373 -2.46 -15.69 -17.71
CA GLY A 373 -1.60 -16.76 -18.17
C GLY A 373 -0.17 -16.73 -17.62
N HIS A 374 0.07 -16.09 -16.46
CA HIS A 374 1.41 -15.95 -15.90
C HIS A 374 1.49 -16.29 -14.43
N SER A 375 2.63 -16.84 -14.06
CA SER A 375 3.13 -16.87 -12.69
C SER A 375 4.51 -16.27 -12.65
N TRP A 376 4.88 -15.68 -11.52
CA TRP A 376 6.24 -15.20 -11.32
C TRP A 376 6.73 -15.45 -9.91
N GLU A 377 8.00 -15.78 -9.83
CA GLU A 377 8.77 -15.90 -8.60
C GLU A 377 9.77 -14.74 -8.53
N ARG A 378 9.82 -14.03 -7.40
CA ARG A 378 10.79 -12.99 -7.10
C ARG A 378 11.68 -13.43 -5.95
N LYS A 379 13.00 -13.30 -6.13
CA LYS A 379 14.00 -13.41 -5.07
C LYS A 379 14.70 -12.07 -4.93
N GLU A 380 14.74 -11.55 -3.72
CA GLU A 380 15.36 -10.26 -3.43
C GLU A 380 16.32 -10.37 -2.24
N PHE A 381 17.50 -9.73 -2.35
CA PHE A 381 18.49 -9.58 -1.30
C PHE A 381 18.87 -8.12 -1.21
N ASP A 382 18.83 -7.58 -0.01
CA ASP A 382 19.18 -6.18 0.27
C ASP A 382 20.17 -6.12 1.42
N LEU A 383 21.14 -5.21 1.33
CA LEU A 383 22.09 -4.88 2.38
C LEU A 383 22.23 -3.36 2.46
N ASP A 384 21.95 -2.78 3.61
CA ASP A 384 21.89 -1.34 3.86
C ASP A 384 22.73 -0.98 5.09
N PHE A 385 23.67 -0.06 4.92
CA PHE A 385 24.45 0.55 6.00
C PHE A 385 24.09 2.02 6.10
N LYS A 386 23.72 2.46 7.30
CA LYS A 386 23.42 3.86 7.63
C LYS A 386 24.21 4.29 8.85
N ALA A 387 24.65 5.53 8.85
CA ALA A 387 25.29 6.14 10.02
C ALA A 387 24.95 7.62 10.10
N ASN A 388 24.94 8.15 11.32
CA ASN A 388 24.78 9.56 11.59
C ASN A 388 25.60 9.98 12.82
N ARG A 389 26.04 11.22 12.86
CA ARG A 389 26.74 11.80 14.02
C ARG A 389 26.74 13.32 13.99
N PRO A 390 26.77 13.99 15.15
CA PRO A 390 27.17 15.38 15.23
C PRO A 390 28.67 15.49 14.93
N ILE A 391 29.03 16.32 13.94
CA ILE A 391 30.44 16.60 13.59
C ILE A 391 30.93 17.92 14.20
N SER A 392 30.03 18.75 14.66
CA SER A 392 30.25 19.94 15.49
C SER A 392 28.96 20.30 16.25
N ASP A 393 28.99 21.32 17.04
CA ASP A 393 27.81 21.84 17.79
C ASP A 393 26.66 22.29 16.85
N SER A 394 26.98 22.58 15.58
CA SER A 394 26.02 23.08 14.58
C SER A 394 25.83 22.19 13.38
N HIS A 395 26.54 21.07 13.24
CA HIS A 395 26.46 20.18 12.09
C HIS A 395 26.16 18.76 12.50
N HIS A 396 25.12 18.18 11.91
CA HIS A 396 24.72 16.77 12.06
C HIS A 396 24.76 16.07 10.72
N LEU A 397 25.75 15.19 10.52
CA LEU A 397 25.95 14.45 9.28
C LEU A 397 25.28 13.09 9.32
N ALA A 398 24.47 12.77 8.31
CA ALA A 398 23.92 11.45 8.06
C ALA A 398 24.40 10.94 6.68
N PHE A 399 24.77 9.66 6.57
CA PHE A 399 25.19 9.05 5.32
C PHE A 399 24.90 7.56 5.32
N GLY A 400 24.89 6.96 4.13
CA GLY A 400 24.68 5.52 4.00
C GLY A 400 24.94 5.00 2.60
N ILE A 401 25.07 3.69 2.51
CA ILE A 401 25.22 2.94 1.26
C ILE A 401 24.35 1.70 1.31
N ALA A 402 23.78 1.30 0.17
CA ALA A 402 23.05 0.04 0.08
C ALA A 402 23.29 -0.65 -1.28
N ALA A 403 23.13 -1.97 -1.27
CA ALA A 403 23.17 -2.81 -2.46
C ALA A 403 21.97 -3.75 -2.43
N ARG A 404 21.31 -3.90 -3.58
CA ARG A 404 20.17 -4.79 -3.76
C ARG A 404 20.34 -5.63 -4.99
N HIS A 405 20.06 -6.91 -4.87
CA HIS A 405 19.98 -7.86 -5.97
C HIS A 405 18.57 -8.44 -6.05
N MET A 406 17.96 -8.40 -7.22
CA MET A 406 16.64 -9.02 -7.48
C MET A 406 16.75 -9.98 -8.67
N SER A 407 16.05 -11.10 -8.58
CA SER A 407 15.83 -11.97 -9.72
C SER A 407 14.35 -12.30 -9.85
N PHE A 408 13.89 -12.37 -11.09
CA PHE A 408 12.53 -12.73 -11.46
C PHE A 408 12.57 -13.95 -12.35
N ASP A 409 11.65 -14.87 -12.11
CA ASP A 409 11.38 -16.01 -12.97
C ASP A 409 9.92 -15.91 -13.37
N VAL A 410 9.65 -15.64 -14.65
CA VAL A 410 8.31 -15.47 -15.18
C VAL A 410 7.99 -16.71 -16.02
N ASN A 411 6.91 -17.38 -15.68
CA ASN A 411 6.50 -18.61 -16.34
C ASN A 411 5.11 -18.44 -16.94
N ASP A 412 4.93 -18.95 -18.16
CA ASP A 412 3.63 -19.06 -18.77
C ASP A 412 2.82 -20.14 -18.03
N VAL A 413 1.60 -19.80 -17.67
CA VAL A 413 0.63 -20.71 -17.08
C VAL A 413 -0.44 -20.98 -18.12
N ALA A 414 -0.94 -22.21 -18.18
CA ALA A 414 -2.04 -22.54 -19.10
C ALA A 414 -3.26 -21.67 -18.79
N THR A 415 -3.68 -20.89 -19.78
CA THR A 415 -4.93 -20.13 -19.72
C THR A 415 -6.13 -21.01 -20.07
N ASP A 416 -7.32 -20.61 -19.62
CA ASP A 416 -8.54 -21.25 -20.12
C ASP A 416 -8.62 -21.10 -21.66
N PRO A 417 -8.81 -22.20 -22.40
CA PRO A 417 -8.89 -22.20 -23.88
C PRO A 417 -9.96 -21.27 -24.46
N TRP A 418 -10.91 -20.83 -23.62
CA TRP A 418 -11.99 -19.92 -24.02
C TRP A 418 -11.59 -18.45 -24.06
N ILE A 419 -10.47 -18.06 -23.40
CA ILE A 419 -10.08 -16.67 -23.28
C ILE A 419 -9.55 -16.10 -24.61
N PHE A 420 -8.79 -16.90 -25.38
CA PHE A 420 -8.35 -16.56 -26.74
C PHE A 420 -8.05 -17.81 -27.55
N PRO A 421 -9.08 -18.45 -28.16
CA PRO A 421 -8.82 -19.59 -29.04
C PRO A 421 -8.03 -19.11 -30.25
N THR A 422 -6.73 -19.42 -30.28
CA THR A 422 -5.89 -19.23 -31.45
C THR A 422 -6.06 -20.39 -32.37
N PHE A 423 -6.69 -20.19 -33.51
CA PHE A 423 -6.75 -21.24 -34.55
C PHE A 423 -5.41 -21.31 -35.27
N ASP A 424 -4.70 -22.40 -35.08
CA ASP A 424 -3.51 -22.72 -35.85
C ASP A 424 -3.95 -23.37 -37.16
N SER A 425 -3.89 -22.62 -38.25
CA SER A 425 -4.28 -23.12 -39.59
C SER A 425 -3.36 -24.23 -40.09
N SER A 426 -2.15 -24.37 -39.53
CA SER A 426 -1.21 -25.41 -39.92
C SER A 426 -1.56 -26.77 -39.31
N THR A 427 -2.14 -26.79 -38.13
CA THR A 427 -2.53 -28.00 -37.40
C THR A 427 -4.03 -28.24 -37.40
N GLY A 428 -4.83 -27.23 -37.79
CA GLY A 428 -6.31 -27.32 -37.77
C GLY A 428 -6.87 -27.34 -36.32
N SER A 429 -6.08 -26.96 -35.33
CA SER A 429 -6.46 -27.04 -33.94
C SER A 429 -6.49 -25.65 -33.29
N LEU A 430 -7.28 -25.51 -32.22
CA LEU A 430 -7.26 -24.35 -31.35
C LEU A 430 -6.03 -24.46 -30.46
N ARG A 431 -5.21 -23.39 -30.44
CA ARG A 431 -4.09 -23.26 -29.51
C ARG A 431 -4.54 -22.46 -28.31
N THR A 432 -4.14 -22.90 -27.14
CA THR A 432 -4.45 -22.31 -25.84
C THR A 432 -3.18 -21.81 -25.12
N ASP A 433 -2.05 -21.91 -25.81
CA ASP A 433 -0.71 -21.68 -25.28
C ASP A 433 -0.13 -20.32 -25.68
N ILE A 434 -0.95 -19.39 -26.15
CA ILE A 434 -0.49 -18.01 -26.42
C ILE A 434 -0.88 -17.14 -25.24
N PRO A 435 0.09 -16.63 -24.48
CA PRO A 435 -0.19 -15.76 -23.34
C PRO A 435 -0.84 -14.43 -23.81
N ILE A 436 -1.75 -13.91 -23.01
CA ILE A 436 -2.35 -12.58 -23.24
C ILE A 436 -1.30 -11.50 -23.08
N LEU A 437 -0.45 -11.66 -22.09
CA LEU A 437 0.68 -10.80 -21.80
C LEU A 437 1.97 -11.54 -22.16
N ASP A 438 2.89 -10.85 -22.84
CA ASP A 438 4.21 -11.36 -23.16
C ASP A 438 5.26 -10.42 -22.52
N TYR A 439 6.18 -10.99 -21.77
CA TYR A 439 7.30 -10.32 -21.14
C TYR A 439 8.65 -10.73 -21.74
N GLY A 440 8.67 -11.25 -22.95
CA GLY A 440 9.76 -11.99 -23.57
C GLY A 440 11.14 -11.35 -23.57
N ASP A 441 11.21 -10.02 -23.52
CA ASP A 441 12.48 -9.27 -23.47
C ASP A 441 12.78 -8.69 -22.07
N SER A 442 11.99 -9.06 -21.03
CA SER A 442 12.21 -8.57 -19.67
C SER A 442 13.51 -9.15 -19.08
N PRO A 443 14.38 -8.29 -18.54
CA PRO A 443 15.53 -8.78 -17.79
C PRO A 443 15.05 -9.56 -16.56
N THR A 444 15.71 -10.68 -16.30
CA THR A 444 15.38 -11.55 -15.17
C THR A 444 16.19 -11.25 -13.91
N LYS A 445 17.19 -10.35 -13.99
CA LYS A 445 18.06 -9.97 -12.88
C LYS A 445 18.34 -8.48 -12.92
N PHE A 446 18.36 -7.88 -11.72
CA PHE A 446 18.61 -6.46 -11.55
C PHE A 446 19.47 -6.22 -10.33
N ASP A 447 20.47 -5.37 -10.50
CA ASP A 447 21.27 -4.86 -9.40
C ASP A 447 20.98 -3.37 -9.20
N ARG A 448 21.01 -2.92 -7.94
CA ARG A 448 20.86 -1.52 -7.56
C ARG A 448 21.86 -1.17 -6.46
N PHE A 449 22.63 -0.12 -6.69
CA PHE A 449 23.54 0.47 -5.71
C PHE A 449 23.08 1.86 -5.35
N THR A 450 23.10 2.20 -4.08
CA THR A 450 22.72 3.53 -3.60
C THR A 450 23.74 4.07 -2.61
N GLY A 451 23.91 5.39 -2.61
CA GLY A 451 24.64 6.11 -1.59
C GLY A 451 23.98 7.44 -1.30
N PHE A 452 23.89 7.84 -0.04
CA PHE A 452 23.39 9.16 0.31
C PHE A 452 24.29 9.86 1.32
N ILE A 453 24.20 11.20 1.30
CA ILE A 453 24.81 12.06 2.29
C ILE A 453 23.87 13.23 2.55
N GLN A 454 23.72 13.61 3.82
CA GLN A 454 22.93 14.76 4.25
C GLN A 454 23.60 15.43 5.43
N ASP A 455 23.70 16.76 5.40
CA ASP A 455 24.13 17.59 6.51
C ASP A 455 22.97 18.46 6.97
N SER A 456 22.72 18.47 8.27
CA SER A 456 21.78 19.37 8.94
C SER A 456 22.54 20.38 9.75
N ILE A 457 22.34 21.66 9.46
CA ILE A 457 23.12 22.78 9.93
C ILE A 457 22.23 23.69 10.78
N ASP A 458 22.56 23.83 12.06
CA ASP A 458 21.96 24.83 12.94
C ASP A 458 22.61 26.20 12.62
N LEU A 459 21.97 26.95 11.71
CA LEU A 459 22.42 28.29 11.34
C LEU A 459 22.27 29.29 12.50
N THR A 460 21.22 29.11 13.28
CA THR A 460 20.95 29.82 14.55
C THR A 460 20.11 28.88 15.43
N ASP A 461 19.90 29.27 16.72
CA ASP A 461 18.99 28.53 17.61
C ASP A 461 17.54 28.36 17.04
N GLN A 462 17.17 29.20 16.09
CA GLN A 462 15.83 29.22 15.48
C GLN A 462 15.79 28.64 14.05
N VAL A 463 16.92 28.58 13.35
CA VAL A 463 16.95 28.20 11.92
C VAL A 463 17.82 26.98 11.71
N VAL A 464 17.22 25.93 11.21
CA VAL A 464 17.91 24.72 10.76
C VAL A 464 17.81 24.59 9.25
N LEU A 465 18.92 24.31 8.58
CA LEU A 465 19.00 24.02 7.15
C LEU A 465 19.55 22.60 6.96
N SER A 466 18.80 21.74 6.30
CA SER A 466 19.25 20.39 5.94
C SER A 466 19.42 20.30 4.43
N MET A 467 20.56 19.82 3.97
CA MET A 467 20.87 19.61 2.56
C MET A 467 21.46 18.24 2.35
N GLY A 468 21.03 17.56 1.32
CA GLY A 468 21.53 16.23 1.01
C GLY A 468 21.29 15.82 -0.43
N ALA A 469 21.87 14.71 -0.80
CA ALA A 469 21.62 14.07 -2.07
C ALA A 469 21.76 12.55 -1.92
N LYS A 470 20.96 11.82 -2.69
CA LYS A 470 21.11 10.39 -2.91
C LYS A 470 21.51 10.13 -4.34
N PHE A 471 22.51 9.29 -4.51
CA PHE A 471 22.90 8.70 -5.78
C PHE A 471 22.36 7.28 -5.84
N GLU A 472 21.81 6.91 -6.97
CA GLU A 472 21.34 5.56 -7.24
C GLU A 472 21.78 5.15 -8.64
N ASP A 473 22.27 3.92 -8.79
CA ASP A 473 22.60 3.27 -10.04
C ASP A 473 21.85 1.93 -10.12
N SER A 474 21.05 1.74 -11.16
CA SER A 474 20.17 0.59 -11.32
C SER A 474 20.19 0.07 -12.74
N ASP A 475 20.22 -1.24 -12.90
CA ASP A 475 20.14 -1.89 -14.23
C ASP A 475 18.82 -1.56 -14.98
N LEU A 476 17.75 -1.19 -14.24
CA LEU A 476 16.44 -0.86 -14.85
C LEU A 476 16.37 0.55 -15.40
N SER A 477 17.04 1.52 -14.79
CA SER A 477 16.87 2.94 -15.07
C SER A 477 18.17 3.73 -15.22
N GLY A 478 19.33 3.07 -15.00
CA GLY A 478 20.64 3.74 -15.01
C GLY A 478 20.87 4.58 -13.76
N SER A 479 21.68 5.65 -13.90
CA SER A 479 22.13 6.45 -12.76
C SER A 479 21.26 7.67 -12.55
N THR A 480 20.83 7.93 -11.30
CA THR A 480 20.07 9.10 -10.90
C THR A 480 20.71 9.82 -9.71
N VAL A 481 20.48 11.14 -9.62
CA VAL A 481 20.84 11.96 -8.47
C VAL A 481 19.62 12.68 -7.96
N GLN A 482 19.34 12.52 -6.67
CA GLN A 482 18.14 12.99 -5.98
C GLN A 482 18.52 14.01 -4.90
N PRO A 483 18.73 15.30 -5.26
CA PRO A 483 19.06 16.34 -4.31
C PRO A 483 17.81 16.74 -3.51
N GLY A 484 18.05 17.20 -2.27
CA GLY A 484 17.02 17.79 -1.42
C GLY A 484 17.60 18.87 -0.51
N ALA A 485 16.79 19.87 -0.25
CA ALA A 485 17.09 20.90 0.73
C ALA A 485 15.82 21.22 1.53
N ARG A 486 15.97 21.35 2.84
CA ARG A 486 14.88 21.65 3.76
C ARG A 486 15.34 22.72 4.75
N PHE A 487 14.47 23.65 5.08
CA PHE A 487 14.70 24.57 6.17
C PHE A 487 13.55 24.54 7.18
N SER A 488 13.84 24.80 8.42
CA SER A 488 12.84 25.08 9.44
C SER A 488 13.22 26.36 10.20
N TYR A 489 12.21 27.15 10.52
CA TYR A 489 12.33 28.39 11.28
C TYR A 489 11.37 28.36 12.46
N SER A 490 11.91 28.21 13.67
CA SER A 490 11.16 28.30 14.92
C SER A 490 10.97 29.78 15.25
N PHE A 491 9.83 30.36 14.85
CA PHE A 491 9.54 31.77 15.13
C PHE A 491 9.44 32.04 16.63
N ASP A 492 8.83 31.10 17.35
CA ASP A 492 8.73 31.02 18.80
C ASP A 492 8.55 29.58 19.25
N ASP A 493 8.33 29.32 20.53
CA ASP A 493 8.11 27.98 21.09
C ASP A 493 6.80 27.32 20.66
N ARG A 494 5.98 28.03 19.87
CA ARG A 494 4.65 27.56 19.42
C ARG A 494 4.50 27.51 17.91
N ASN A 495 5.37 28.18 17.17
CA ASN A 495 5.21 28.34 15.72
C ASN A 495 6.49 27.95 15.00
N ILE A 496 6.36 27.00 14.06
CA ILE A 496 7.43 26.61 13.15
C ILE A 496 6.95 26.78 11.71
N PHE A 497 7.76 27.47 10.92
CA PHE A 497 7.65 27.50 9.46
C PHE A 497 8.72 26.59 8.87
N TRP A 498 8.36 25.85 7.84
CA TRP A 498 9.32 25.02 7.13
C TRP A 498 9.10 25.11 5.62
N GLY A 499 10.13 24.81 4.87
CA GLY A 499 10.06 24.67 3.44
C GLY A 499 11.02 23.61 2.94
N ALA A 500 10.68 23.02 1.80
CA ALA A 500 11.46 21.95 1.20
C ALA A 500 11.48 22.07 -0.34
N TYR A 501 12.62 21.72 -0.91
CA TYR A 501 12.79 21.36 -2.31
C TYR A 501 13.35 19.93 -2.35
N SER A 502 12.78 19.09 -3.19
CA SER A 502 13.30 17.75 -3.41
C SER A 502 13.09 17.33 -4.85
N ARG A 503 14.08 16.63 -5.42
CA ARG A 503 13.91 15.89 -6.68
C ARG A 503 13.78 14.41 -6.37
N ALA A 504 12.75 13.79 -6.90
CA ALA A 504 12.47 12.37 -6.76
C ALA A 504 12.32 11.70 -8.12
N TYR A 505 12.59 10.40 -8.17
CA TYR A 505 12.38 9.58 -9.34
C TYR A 505 11.49 8.38 -8.97
N ARG A 506 10.59 8.00 -9.88
CA ARG A 506 9.89 6.72 -9.86
C ARG A 506 10.38 5.84 -10.98
N GLN A 507 10.81 4.67 -10.65
CA GLN A 507 11.18 3.65 -11.62
C GLN A 507 9.92 2.96 -12.14
N PRO A 508 9.67 2.90 -13.44
CA PRO A 508 8.58 2.10 -14.00
C PRO A 508 8.65 0.65 -13.53
N SER A 509 7.50 0.05 -13.29
CA SER A 509 7.40 -1.39 -13.01
C SER A 509 7.80 -2.22 -14.23
N LEU A 510 8.04 -3.51 -14.01
CA LEU A 510 8.35 -4.40 -15.13
C LEU A 510 7.18 -4.53 -16.11
N VAL A 511 5.95 -4.55 -15.58
CA VAL A 511 4.72 -4.55 -16.38
C VAL A 511 4.66 -3.30 -17.25
N GLU A 512 4.86 -2.10 -16.68
CA GLU A 512 4.84 -0.84 -17.43
C GLU A 512 5.89 -0.81 -18.54
N LYS A 513 7.08 -1.36 -18.31
CA LYS A 513 8.21 -1.22 -19.23
C LYS A 513 8.29 -2.31 -20.30
N TYR A 514 7.91 -3.54 -19.97
CA TYR A 514 8.18 -4.71 -20.82
C TYR A 514 6.94 -5.47 -21.28
N THR A 515 5.74 -5.05 -20.87
CA THR A 515 4.53 -5.78 -21.26
C THR A 515 4.17 -5.59 -22.72
N LYS A 516 3.89 -6.68 -23.38
CA LYS A 516 3.23 -6.75 -24.68
C LYS A 516 1.86 -7.39 -24.47
N VAL A 517 0.79 -6.69 -24.79
CA VAL A 517 -0.58 -7.23 -24.66
C VAL A 517 -1.11 -7.59 -26.03
N SER A 518 -1.49 -8.84 -26.19
CA SER A 518 -2.21 -9.29 -27.39
C SER A 518 -3.66 -8.79 -27.31
N TYR A 519 -4.03 -7.82 -28.18
CA TYR A 519 -5.36 -7.20 -28.13
C TYR A 519 -6.21 -7.48 -29.37
N ALA A 520 -5.61 -7.87 -30.48
CA ALA A 520 -6.35 -8.15 -31.70
C ALA A 520 -5.63 -9.22 -32.54
N ARG A 521 -6.40 -9.90 -33.36
CA ARG A 521 -5.90 -10.79 -34.38
C ARG A 521 -6.28 -10.23 -35.72
N VAL A 522 -5.31 -10.15 -36.60
CA VAL A 522 -5.50 -9.71 -37.98
C VAL A 522 -5.19 -10.90 -38.89
N TRP A 523 -6.08 -11.18 -39.84
CA TRP A 523 -5.81 -12.15 -40.87
C TRP A 523 -4.75 -11.60 -41.82
N ASP A 524 -3.63 -12.31 -41.97
CA ASP A 524 -2.64 -12.03 -43.00
C ASP A 524 -2.98 -12.86 -44.26
N PRO A 525 -3.59 -12.24 -45.28
CA PRO A 525 -3.97 -12.94 -46.50
C PRO A 525 -2.76 -13.36 -47.32
N SER A 526 -1.57 -12.78 -47.08
CA SER A 526 -0.37 -13.11 -47.85
C SER A 526 0.23 -14.45 -47.41
N ASN A 527 0.10 -14.77 -46.12
CA ASN A 527 0.61 -16.00 -45.54
C ASN A 527 -0.51 -17.00 -45.17
N GLY A 528 -1.77 -16.58 -45.23
CA GLY A 528 -2.92 -17.40 -44.86
C GLY A 528 -2.97 -17.78 -43.39
N ILE A 529 -2.48 -16.91 -42.54
CA ILE A 529 -2.39 -17.11 -41.07
C ILE A 529 -3.02 -15.97 -40.31
N TRP A 530 -3.47 -16.26 -39.10
CA TRP A 530 -3.84 -15.21 -38.12
C TRP A 530 -2.62 -14.74 -37.39
N VAL A 531 -2.35 -13.42 -37.40
CA VAL A 531 -1.25 -12.77 -36.70
C VAL A 531 -1.80 -12.02 -35.50
N ASN A 532 -1.26 -12.29 -34.33
CA ASN A 532 -1.57 -11.48 -33.15
C ASN A 532 -0.95 -10.10 -33.32
N THR A 533 -1.77 -9.09 -33.11
CA THR A 533 -1.27 -7.73 -32.99
C THR A 533 -1.10 -7.43 -31.49
N PHE A 534 0.07 -6.92 -31.13
CA PHE A 534 0.40 -6.56 -29.77
C PHE A 534 0.40 -5.06 -29.62
N PHE A 535 -0.14 -4.57 -28.51
CA PHE A 535 0.32 -3.32 -27.96
C PHE A 535 1.61 -3.61 -27.18
N GLU A 536 2.66 -2.93 -27.50
CA GLU A 536 3.92 -2.99 -26.77
C GLU A 536 3.99 -1.76 -25.88
N SER A 537 4.37 -1.94 -24.62
CA SER A 537 4.84 -0.85 -23.79
C SER A 537 5.95 -0.11 -24.53
N ALA A 538 6.05 1.18 -24.37
CA ALA A 538 7.19 1.93 -24.86
C ALA A 538 8.43 1.38 -24.13
N SER A 539 9.24 0.57 -24.81
CA SER A 539 10.45 -0.03 -24.23
C SER A 539 11.50 1.00 -23.78
N ASP A 540 11.30 2.25 -24.17
CA ASP A 540 12.11 3.42 -23.84
C ASP A 540 11.52 4.28 -22.70
N LEU A 541 10.58 3.73 -21.90
CA LEU A 541 10.09 4.42 -20.70
C LEU A 541 11.25 4.77 -19.78
N ASN A 542 11.41 6.07 -19.56
CA ASN A 542 12.35 6.62 -18.59
C ASN A 542 11.76 6.59 -17.19
N ASP A 543 12.60 6.84 -16.19
CA ASP A 543 12.12 7.13 -14.84
C ASP A 543 11.27 8.40 -14.83
N GLU A 544 10.12 8.38 -14.16
CA GLU A 544 9.38 9.59 -13.87
C GLU A 544 10.23 10.50 -12.97
N ARG A 545 10.37 11.77 -13.31
CA ARG A 545 11.09 12.75 -12.50
C ARG A 545 10.14 13.80 -11.95
N MET A 546 10.13 13.95 -10.64
CA MET A 546 9.37 14.99 -9.97
C MET A 546 10.28 15.99 -9.27
N ASP A 547 10.05 17.28 -9.54
CA ASP A 547 10.59 18.39 -8.77
C ASP A 547 9.49 18.92 -7.83
N ALA A 548 9.72 18.80 -6.51
CA ALA A 548 8.75 19.11 -5.47
C ALA A 548 9.15 20.37 -4.68
N TYR A 549 8.19 21.28 -4.53
CA TYR A 549 8.30 22.49 -3.72
C TYR A 549 7.23 22.49 -2.64
N GLU A 550 7.62 22.61 -1.39
CA GLU A 550 6.71 22.50 -0.26
C GLU A 550 6.96 23.64 0.74
N LEU A 551 5.88 24.14 1.34
CA LEU A 551 5.89 25.11 2.43
C LEU A 551 4.91 24.64 3.51
N GLY A 552 5.29 24.80 4.77
CA GLY A 552 4.40 24.42 5.86
C GLY A 552 4.52 25.36 7.06
N TRP A 553 3.46 25.36 7.81
CA TRP A 553 3.37 26.03 9.09
C TRP A 553 2.75 25.08 10.11
N ARG A 554 3.42 24.96 11.26
CA ARG A 554 2.94 24.15 12.36
C ARG A 554 2.82 25.03 13.59
N MET A 555 1.64 24.99 14.23
CA MET A 555 1.33 25.78 15.39
C MET A 555 0.87 24.88 16.54
N ARG A 556 1.44 25.10 17.72
CA ARG A 556 1.01 24.49 18.97
C ARG A 556 0.49 25.58 19.90
N THR A 557 -0.85 25.73 20.01
CA THR A 557 -1.45 26.81 20.83
C THR A 557 -1.33 26.54 22.31
N SER A 558 -1.39 25.24 22.69
CA SER A 558 -1.24 24.73 24.05
C SER A 558 -0.68 23.31 23.97
N ALA A 559 -0.51 22.64 25.09
CA ALA A 559 -0.20 21.20 25.07
C ALA A 559 -1.27 20.35 24.38
N ASP A 560 -2.46 20.91 24.17
CA ASP A 560 -3.66 20.18 23.76
C ASP A 560 -4.10 20.39 22.30
N LEU A 561 -3.54 21.38 21.59
CA LEU A 561 -3.92 21.68 20.20
C LEU A 561 -2.70 21.90 19.32
N LEU A 562 -2.55 21.02 18.36
CA LEU A 562 -1.63 21.11 17.25
C LEU A 562 -2.38 21.37 15.95
N ILE A 563 -1.95 22.33 15.15
CA ILE A 563 -2.46 22.62 13.81
C ILE A 563 -1.28 22.59 12.85
N GLU A 564 -1.46 21.98 11.69
CA GLU A 564 -0.48 22.01 10.61
C GLU A 564 -1.17 22.38 9.30
N LEU A 565 -0.57 23.33 8.58
CA LEU A 565 -0.86 23.69 7.20
C LEU A 565 0.34 23.30 6.34
N SER A 566 0.10 22.58 5.26
CA SER A 566 1.09 22.22 4.26
C SER A 566 0.58 22.62 2.88
N LEU A 567 1.41 23.29 2.09
CA LEU A 567 1.16 23.68 0.72
C LEU A 567 2.23 23.06 -0.18
N TYR A 568 1.85 22.59 -1.36
CA TYR A 568 2.79 21.94 -2.27
C TYR A 568 2.52 22.26 -3.73
N HIS A 569 3.60 22.23 -4.50
CA HIS A 569 3.58 22.27 -5.95
C HIS A 569 4.60 21.28 -6.50
N TYR A 570 4.14 20.40 -7.38
CA TYR A 570 4.94 19.34 -7.99
C TYR A 570 4.93 19.50 -9.51
N ASP A 571 6.11 19.42 -10.11
CA ASP A 571 6.32 19.36 -11.56
C ASP A 571 6.91 17.98 -11.90
N THR A 572 6.09 17.13 -12.51
CA THR A 572 6.46 15.76 -12.86
C THR A 572 6.62 15.63 -14.36
N LYS A 573 7.77 15.15 -14.78
CA LYS A 573 8.10 14.84 -16.16
C LYS A 573 8.07 13.34 -16.39
N ASP A 574 7.66 12.94 -17.60
CA ASP A 574 7.59 11.54 -18.01
C ASP A 574 6.70 10.68 -17.08
N ALA A 575 5.66 11.27 -16.48
CA ALA A 575 4.71 10.53 -15.65
C ALA A 575 4.03 9.44 -16.48
N VAL A 576 4.08 8.18 -15.98
CA VAL A 576 3.56 7.02 -16.71
C VAL A 576 2.06 6.89 -16.45
N PHE A 577 1.32 6.70 -17.52
CA PHE A 577 -0.12 6.46 -17.53
C PHE A 577 -0.44 5.20 -18.32
N SER A 578 -1.45 4.47 -17.86
CA SER A 578 -2.08 3.41 -18.60
C SER A 578 -3.00 3.98 -19.71
N GLY A 579 -3.01 3.35 -20.86
CA GLY A 579 -3.82 3.76 -22.03
C GLY A 579 -3.24 3.21 -23.34
N PRO A 580 -3.99 3.28 -24.46
CA PRO A 580 -3.44 2.89 -25.76
C PRO A 580 -2.45 3.94 -26.34
N PRO A 581 -1.19 3.57 -26.72
CA PRO A 581 -0.55 2.30 -26.42
C PRO A 581 -0.42 2.10 -24.93
N ILE A 582 -0.41 0.91 -24.40
CA ILE A 582 -0.68 0.46 -23.03
C ILE A 582 -0.10 1.35 -21.93
N TYR A 583 1.08 1.87 -22.13
CA TYR A 583 1.70 2.87 -21.26
C TYR A 583 2.28 4.02 -22.09
N SER A 584 1.93 5.21 -21.68
CA SER A 584 2.41 6.45 -22.28
C SER A 584 2.95 7.38 -21.20
N THR A 585 3.77 8.34 -21.57
CA THR A 585 4.26 9.37 -20.64
C THR A 585 3.62 10.71 -20.93
N SER A 586 3.40 11.48 -19.88
CA SER A 586 2.92 12.87 -19.96
C SER A 586 3.55 13.71 -18.86
N ASP A 587 3.55 15.03 -19.07
CA ASP A 587 3.93 15.98 -18.02
C ASP A 587 2.73 16.25 -17.11
N VAL A 588 2.96 16.24 -15.80
CA VAL A 588 1.93 16.49 -14.80
C VAL A 588 2.36 17.58 -13.84
N GLU A 589 1.52 18.59 -13.68
CA GLU A 589 1.64 19.60 -12.63
C GLU A 589 0.61 19.33 -11.55
N THR A 590 1.04 19.23 -10.28
CA THR A 590 0.11 19.05 -9.15
C THR A 590 0.29 20.19 -8.15
N THR A 591 -0.80 20.82 -7.76
CA THR A 591 -0.81 21.87 -6.73
C THR A 591 -1.88 21.57 -5.70
N GLY A 592 -1.55 21.73 -4.42
CA GLY A 592 -2.50 21.45 -3.38
C GLY A 592 -2.10 21.96 -2.01
N GLY A 593 -2.93 21.63 -1.03
CA GLY A 593 -2.71 21.98 0.35
C GLY A 593 -3.47 21.08 1.31
N GLU A 594 -2.96 20.97 2.52
CA GLU A 594 -3.51 20.15 3.58
C GLU A 594 -3.55 20.96 4.86
N LEU A 595 -4.68 20.93 5.54
CA LEU A 595 -4.85 21.48 6.89
C LEU A 595 -5.21 20.34 7.83
N THR A 596 -4.43 20.13 8.87
CA THR A 596 -4.71 19.09 9.87
C THR A 596 -4.73 19.69 11.27
N PHE A 597 -5.46 19.04 12.15
CA PHE A 597 -5.44 19.36 13.57
C PHE A 597 -5.51 18.10 14.44
N ASP A 598 -4.90 18.18 15.60
CA ASP A 598 -5.00 17.22 16.70
C ASP A 598 -5.32 18.01 17.97
N TYR A 599 -6.53 17.77 18.52
CA TYR A 599 -7.07 18.57 19.61
C TYR A 599 -7.63 17.72 20.74
N ARG A 600 -7.02 17.81 21.88
CA ARG A 600 -7.57 17.30 23.12
C ARG A 600 -8.43 18.39 23.77
N ALA A 601 -9.75 18.35 23.47
CA ALA A 601 -10.71 19.32 24.00
C ALA A 601 -10.87 19.21 25.53
N SER A 602 -10.63 18.02 26.08
CA SER A 602 -10.57 17.73 27.51
C SER A 602 -9.86 16.38 27.75
N ASP A 603 -9.68 15.99 29.02
CA ASP A 603 -9.13 14.66 29.39
C ASP A 603 -10.03 13.50 28.90
N THR A 604 -11.27 13.80 28.51
CA THR A 604 -12.24 12.79 28.03
C THR A 604 -12.56 12.91 26.55
N TRP A 605 -12.13 13.95 25.86
CA TRP A 605 -12.54 14.18 24.47
C TRP A 605 -11.36 14.57 23.59
N HIS A 606 -11.05 13.69 22.63
CA HIS A 606 -9.97 13.86 21.67
C HIS A 606 -10.54 13.94 20.25
N LEU A 607 -10.11 14.93 19.49
CA LEU A 607 -10.51 15.22 18.12
C LEU A 607 -9.27 15.27 17.22
N LYS A 608 -9.31 14.56 16.11
CA LYS A 608 -8.33 14.66 15.03
C LYS A 608 -9.06 14.90 13.73
N GLY A 609 -8.50 15.70 12.85
CA GLY A 609 -9.12 15.89 11.55
C GLY A 609 -8.19 16.49 10.54
N GLY A 610 -8.60 16.41 9.28
CA GLY A 610 -7.86 16.94 8.17
C GLY A 610 -8.76 17.30 7.00
N TYR A 611 -8.33 18.30 6.25
CA TYR A 611 -8.86 18.66 4.95
C TYR A 611 -7.70 18.70 3.97
N SER A 612 -7.89 18.14 2.79
CA SER A 612 -6.94 18.21 1.69
C SER A 612 -7.62 18.68 0.43
N PHE A 613 -6.91 19.51 -0.31
CA PHE A 613 -7.25 19.93 -1.66
C PHE A 613 -6.06 19.63 -2.56
N SER A 614 -6.29 18.98 -3.70
CA SER A 614 -5.26 18.65 -4.68
C SER A 614 -5.79 18.72 -6.09
N ARG A 615 -5.11 19.45 -6.96
CA ARG A 615 -5.46 19.56 -8.37
C ARG A 615 -4.27 19.20 -9.24
N GLY A 616 -4.44 18.17 -10.05
CA GLY A 616 -3.50 17.75 -11.08
C GLY A 616 -3.87 18.30 -12.46
N LYS A 617 -2.85 18.58 -13.27
CA LYS A 617 -3.00 18.88 -14.70
C LYS A 617 -2.05 17.99 -15.49
N LYS A 618 -2.62 17.22 -16.41
CA LYS A 618 -1.89 16.40 -17.37
C LYS A 618 -1.88 17.12 -18.72
N ASP A 619 -0.70 17.46 -19.22
CA ASP A 619 -0.53 18.22 -20.47
C ASP A 619 -1.40 19.49 -20.54
N GLY A 620 -1.65 20.12 -19.39
CA GLY A 620 -2.46 21.34 -19.25
C GLY A 620 -3.95 21.11 -18.99
N GLU A 621 -4.47 19.90 -19.18
CA GLU A 621 -5.86 19.51 -18.88
C GLU A 621 -6.00 19.03 -17.43
N ILE A 622 -7.12 19.38 -16.79
CA ILE A 622 -7.38 18.97 -15.39
C ILE A 622 -7.56 17.44 -15.32
N GLN A 623 -6.84 16.81 -14.41
CA GLN A 623 -7.06 15.41 -14.07
C GLN A 623 -8.33 15.28 -13.22
N VAL A 624 -9.20 14.34 -13.61
CA VAL A 624 -10.51 14.12 -13.00
C VAL A 624 -10.62 12.74 -12.30
N ASP A 625 -9.54 11.98 -12.34
CA ASP A 625 -9.47 10.61 -11.82
C ASP A 625 -9.14 10.53 -10.32
N PHE A 626 -8.89 11.67 -9.69
CA PHE A 626 -8.64 11.80 -8.26
C PHE A 626 -9.58 12.86 -7.64
N PRO A 627 -10.12 12.65 -6.42
CA PRO A 627 -10.97 13.64 -5.78
C PRO A 627 -10.17 14.93 -5.48
N GLU A 628 -10.68 16.08 -5.91
CA GLU A 628 -10.02 17.36 -5.64
C GLU A 628 -10.02 17.69 -4.15
N SER A 629 -11.09 17.37 -3.45
CA SER A 629 -11.26 17.67 -2.01
C SER A 629 -11.58 16.41 -1.22
N MET A 630 -10.92 16.28 -0.08
CA MET A 630 -11.24 15.24 0.90
C MET A 630 -11.18 15.83 2.31
N ALA A 631 -12.00 15.31 3.21
CA ALA A 631 -11.98 15.67 4.62
C ALA A 631 -12.18 14.45 5.51
N ASN A 632 -11.55 14.47 6.68
CA ASN A 632 -11.76 13.47 7.71
C ASN A 632 -11.88 14.12 9.09
N LEU A 633 -12.65 13.50 9.96
CA LEU A 633 -12.79 13.89 11.35
C LEU A 633 -12.97 12.65 12.22
N SER A 634 -12.06 12.40 13.11
CA SER A 634 -12.15 11.38 14.16
C SER A 634 -12.41 12.04 15.51
N SER A 635 -13.33 11.49 16.28
CA SER A 635 -13.71 11.96 17.60
C SER A 635 -13.81 10.78 18.57
N HIS A 636 -13.01 10.78 19.60
CA HIS A 636 -13.02 9.78 20.67
C HIS A 636 -13.48 10.44 21.97
N LEU A 637 -14.66 10.03 22.44
CA LEU A 637 -15.26 10.55 23.69
C LEU A 637 -15.26 9.44 24.75
N LYS A 638 -14.49 9.61 25.80
CA LYS A 638 -14.51 8.76 26.99
C LYS A 638 -15.77 9.06 27.81
N ILE A 639 -16.82 8.26 27.62
CA ILE A 639 -18.10 8.40 28.34
C ILE A 639 -17.93 8.01 29.81
N ARG A 640 -17.06 7.01 30.04
CA ARG A 640 -16.60 6.55 31.36
C ARG A 640 -15.13 6.12 31.21
N ASP A 641 -14.41 5.93 32.29
CA ASP A 641 -13.00 5.53 32.26
C ASP A 641 -12.76 4.25 31.43
N ASN A 642 -13.75 3.39 31.38
CA ASN A 642 -13.70 2.12 30.65
C ASN A 642 -14.62 2.04 29.43
N LEU A 643 -15.22 3.14 28.98
CA LEU A 643 -16.16 3.17 27.85
C LEU A 643 -15.89 4.38 26.96
N ILE A 644 -15.48 4.11 25.73
CA ILE A 644 -15.13 5.12 24.74
C ILE A 644 -16.15 5.04 23.60
N PHE A 645 -16.69 6.19 23.20
CA PHE A 645 -17.48 6.36 21.98
C PHE A 645 -16.60 6.94 20.90
N SER A 646 -16.54 6.26 19.76
CA SER A 646 -15.78 6.66 18.59
C SER A 646 -16.74 7.10 17.48
N LYS A 647 -16.37 8.16 16.78
CA LYS A 647 -17.08 8.68 15.61
C LYS A 647 -16.09 9.13 14.56
N ASN A 648 -16.22 8.61 13.33
CA ASN A 648 -15.42 9.04 12.19
C ASN A 648 -16.34 9.52 11.07
N ILE A 649 -15.94 10.60 10.44
CA ILE A 649 -16.62 11.17 9.27
C ILE A 649 -15.59 11.33 8.19
N TYR A 650 -15.90 10.85 6.97
CA TYR A 650 -15.05 11.01 5.79
C TYR A 650 -15.89 11.60 4.66
N TYR A 651 -15.36 12.63 4.03
CA TYR A 651 -15.91 13.20 2.79
C TYR A 651 -14.91 12.99 1.67
N THR A 652 -15.38 12.55 0.54
CA THR A 652 -14.62 12.39 -0.70
C THR A 652 -15.40 13.03 -1.83
N ASP A 653 -14.76 13.92 -2.58
CA ASP A 653 -15.31 14.63 -3.73
C ASP A 653 -15.57 13.68 -4.91
N ASP A 654 -16.39 14.10 -5.86
CA ASP A 654 -16.66 13.37 -7.09
C ASP A 654 -15.40 13.23 -7.95
N ARG A 655 -15.40 12.22 -8.80
CA ARG A 655 -14.32 11.95 -9.75
C ARG A 655 -14.79 11.11 -10.92
N ILE A 656 -14.01 11.11 -11.98
CA ILE A 656 -14.23 10.26 -13.15
C ILE A 656 -13.04 9.30 -13.25
N ILE A 657 -13.30 8.01 -13.19
CA ILE A 657 -12.27 7.00 -13.46
C ILE A 657 -12.20 6.80 -14.97
N PRO A 658 -11.10 7.16 -15.63
CA PRO A 658 -10.91 6.88 -17.03
C PRO A 658 -10.69 5.38 -17.21
N SER A 659 -11.56 4.75 -17.95
CA SER A 659 -11.36 3.40 -18.47
C SER A 659 -10.95 3.50 -19.93
N ALA A 660 -10.26 2.50 -20.46
CA ALA A 660 -9.91 2.44 -21.87
C ALA A 660 -11.13 2.57 -22.79
N TYR A 661 -12.34 2.31 -22.28
CA TYR A 661 -13.57 2.20 -23.06
C TYR A 661 -14.71 3.09 -22.58
N ASN A 662 -14.77 3.47 -21.29
CA ASN A 662 -15.83 4.30 -20.73
C ASN A 662 -15.29 5.15 -19.58
N GLU A 663 -15.78 6.38 -19.46
CA GLU A 663 -15.63 7.18 -18.26
C GLU A 663 -16.64 6.74 -17.23
N ILE A 664 -16.21 6.35 -16.03
CA ILE A 664 -17.09 5.96 -14.94
C ILE A 664 -17.13 7.08 -13.92
N PRO A 665 -18.25 7.83 -13.85
CA PRO A 665 -18.41 8.83 -12.81
C PRO A 665 -18.63 8.14 -11.45
N ILE A 666 -17.93 8.62 -10.45
CA ILE A 666 -18.15 8.28 -9.05
C ILE A 666 -18.57 9.56 -8.34
N ASP A 667 -19.78 9.58 -7.82
CA ASP A 667 -20.35 10.71 -7.10
C ASP A 667 -19.60 10.97 -5.79
N ASP A 668 -19.69 12.19 -5.28
CA ASP A 668 -19.22 12.53 -3.94
C ASP A 668 -19.97 11.76 -2.87
N TYR A 669 -19.28 11.36 -1.81
CA TYR A 669 -19.91 10.61 -0.74
C TYR A 669 -19.45 11.07 0.65
N LEU A 670 -20.35 10.86 1.63
CA LEU A 670 -20.12 11.12 3.04
C LEU A 670 -20.29 9.82 3.84
N ARG A 671 -19.18 9.29 4.33
CA ARG A 671 -19.14 8.10 5.17
C ARG A 671 -19.15 8.47 6.65
N LEU A 672 -19.98 7.78 7.43
CA LEU A 672 -20.03 7.87 8.88
C LEU A 672 -19.79 6.50 9.50
N ASP A 673 -18.75 6.42 10.32
CA ASP A 673 -18.47 5.25 11.14
C ASP A 673 -18.66 5.59 12.62
N LEU A 674 -19.36 4.71 13.35
CA LEU A 674 -19.58 4.84 14.79
C LEU A 674 -19.06 3.61 15.51
N GLY A 675 -18.47 3.81 16.69
CA GLY A 675 -17.92 2.74 17.50
C GLY A 675 -18.19 2.91 18.99
N LEU A 676 -18.30 1.80 19.69
CA LEU A 676 -18.35 1.75 21.13
C LEU A 676 -17.31 0.75 21.63
N VAL A 677 -16.30 1.23 22.34
CA VAL A 677 -15.21 0.42 22.85
C VAL A 677 -15.29 0.36 24.36
N TRP A 678 -15.43 -0.86 24.88
CA TRP A 678 -15.52 -1.14 26.30
C TRP A 678 -14.30 -1.92 26.80
N ARG A 679 -13.65 -1.41 27.84
CA ARG A 679 -12.51 -2.00 28.53
C ARG A 679 -12.93 -2.47 29.93
N PRO A 680 -13.57 -3.64 30.09
CA PRO A 680 -14.08 -4.10 31.39
C PRO A 680 -12.99 -4.30 32.43
N LYS A 681 -11.77 -4.56 32.00
CA LYS A 681 -10.52 -4.68 32.78
C LYS A 681 -9.37 -4.16 31.89
N ASP A 682 -8.26 -3.83 32.50
CA ASP A 682 -7.08 -3.25 31.80
C ASP A 682 -6.56 -4.12 30.63
N ASN A 683 -6.80 -5.42 30.69
CA ASN A 683 -6.33 -6.39 29.71
C ASN A 683 -7.43 -6.92 28.75
N TRP A 684 -8.59 -6.27 28.72
CA TRP A 684 -9.70 -6.60 27.80
C TRP A 684 -10.16 -5.38 27.03
N GLU A 685 -10.37 -5.56 25.75
CA GLU A 685 -11.04 -4.58 24.91
C GLU A 685 -12.12 -5.26 24.07
N ILE A 686 -13.34 -4.73 24.11
CA ILE A 686 -14.49 -5.20 23.33
C ILE A 686 -15.03 -3.99 22.56
N GLY A 687 -14.99 -4.07 21.24
CA GLY A 687 -15.46 -3.03 20.32
C GLY A 687 -16.67 -3.49 19.52
N LEU A 688 -17.66 -2.62 19.41
CA LEU A 688 -18.79 -2.79 18.50
C LEU A 688 -18.83 -1.58 17.57
N PHE A 689 -18.81 -1.81 16.25
CA PHE A 689 -18.73 -0.74 15.27
C PHE A 689 -19.77 -0.92 14.16
N GLY A 690 -20.26 0.19 13.66
CA GLY A 690 -20.98 0.28 12.41
C GLY A 690 -20.24 1.21 11.47
N ARG A 691 -19.94 0.75 10.28
CA ARG A 691 -19.20 1.50 9.25
C ARG A 691 -20.13 1.81 8.10
N ASP A 692 -19.89 2.93 7.44
CA ASP A 692 -20.63 3.39 6.28
C ASP A 692 -22.14 3.54 6.53
N LEU A 693 -22.50 4.20 7.64
CA LEU A 693 -23.88 4.25 8.12
C LEU A 693 -24.78 5.21 7.34
N LEU A 694 -24.20 6.19 6.63
CA LEU A 694 -24.96 7.20 5.85
C LEU A 694 -25.20 6.76 4.41
N ASP A 695 -24.28 6.00 3.85
CA ASP A 695 -24.38 5.48 2.50
C ASP A 695 -24.43 3.95 2.55
N PRO A 696 -25.49 3.30 2.07
CA PRO A 696 -25.62 1.86 2.20
C PRO A 696 -24.68 1.09 1.28
N ASP A 697 -24.36 1.64 0.10
CA ASP A 697 -23.51 1.04 -0.90
C ASP A 697 -23.03 2.09 -1.92
N HIS A 698 -21.74 2.14 -2.20
CA HIS A 698 -21.13 2.98 -3.24
C HIS A 698 -19.88 2.32 -3.82
N PRO A 699 -19.53 2.60 -5.08
CA PRO A 699 -18.25 2.18 -5.64
C PRO A 699 -17.13 3.14 -5.18
N GLU A 700 -15.96 2.59 -4.87
CA GLU A 700 -14.79 3.41 -4.55
C GLU A 700 -13.75 3.41 -5.68
N ASN A 701 -13.50 2.28 -6.30
CA ASN A 701 -12.48 2.15 -7.34
C ASN A 701 -12.85 1.11 -8.39
N MET A 702 -12.19 1.21 -9.54
CA MET A 702 -12.24 0.24 -10.61
C MET A 702 -10.82 -0.05 -11.10
N TYR A 703 -10.55 -1.29 -11.46
CA TYR A 703 -9.37 -1.69 -12.20
C TYR A 703 -9.43 -1.13 -13.64
N ASN A 704 -8.65 -0.09 -13.92
CA ASN A 704 -8.65 0.56 -15.25
C ASN A 704 -8.17 -0.34 -16.38
N ASP A 705 -7.30 -1.30 -16.08
CA ASP A 705 -6.58 -2.05 -17.11
C ASP A 705 -7.30 -3.33 -17.54
N LEU A 706 -8.35 -3.76 -16.83
CA LEU A 706 -8.91 -5.08 -16.98
C LEU A 706 -10.44 -5.11 -17.16
N ASP A 707 -11.09 -3.97 -17.38
CA ASP A 707 -12.56 -3.85 -17.51
C ASP A 707 -13.35 -4.61 -16.42
N VAL A 708 -12.84 -4.58 -15.19
CA VAL A 708 -13.53 -5.17 -14.05
C VAL A 708 -14.59 -4.19 -13.57
N GLU A 709 -15.81 -4.67 -13.44
CA GLU A 709 -16.89 -3.87 -12.85
C GLU A 709 -16.56 -3.53 -11.39
N PRO A 710 -16.76 -2.28 -10.93
CA PRO A 710 -16.48 -1.90 -9.55
C PRO A 710 -17.25 -2.75 -8.54
N GLY A 711 -16.58 -3.12 -7.46
CA GLY A 711 -17.23 -3.67 -6.26
C GLY A 711 -17.94 -2.58 -5.48
N LYS A 712 -18.97 -2.94 -4.75
CA LYS A 712 -19.63 -2.09 -3.77
C LYS A 712 -18.88 -2.10 -2.45
N VAL A 713 -18.69 -0.92 -1.87
CA VAL A 713 -18.38 -0.80 -0.44
C VAL A 713 -19.69 -0.73 0.32
N GLU A 714 -19.95 -1.74 1.14
CA GLU A 714 -21.23 -1.91 1.82
C GLU A 714 -21.18 -1.46 3.28
N ARG A 715 -22.35 -1.06 3.80
CA ARG A 715 -22.52 -0.84 5.23
C ARG A 715 -22.18 -2.08 6.03
N THR A 716 -21.27 -1.96 7.00
CA THR A 716 -20.74 -3.10 7.75
C THR A 716 -20.93 -2.92 9.25
N PHE A 717 -21.28 -4.01 9.95
CA PHE A 717 -21.26 -4.07 11.41
C PHE A 717 -20.24 -5.10 11.86
N LEU A 718 -19.38 -4.73 12.82
CA LEU A 718 -18.34 -5.60 13.30
C LEU A 718 -18.25 -5.64 14.82
N LEU A 719 -17.84 -6.79 15.33
CA LEU A 719 -17.49 -7.03 16.74
C LEU A 719 -15.99 -7.36 16.81
N SER A 720 -15.27 -6.67 17.69
CA SER A 720 -13.87 -6.93 18.00
C SER A 720 -13.70 -7.30 19.47
N ILE A 721 -12.90 -8.28 19.77
CA ILE A 721 -12.53 -8.69 21.13
C ILE A 721 -11.03 -8.88 21.19
N SER A 722 -10.37 -8.15 22.09
CA SER A 722 -8.94 -8.30 22.36
C SER A 722 -8.70 -8.63 23.83
N LYS A 723 -7.70 -9.44 24.09
CA LYS A 723 -7.28 -9.79 25.44
C LYS A 723 -5.78 -10.03 25.51
N ASP A 724 -5.14 -9.38 26.48
CA ASP A 724 -3.77 -9.63 26.89
C ASP A 724 -3.71 -10.45 28.17
N PHE A 725 -2.74 -11.41 28.32
CA PHE A 725 -2.58 -12.28 29.51
C PHE A 725 -1.19 -12.90 29.63
#